data_059f2f4ece349be3c0c4c528eb3cd7de
#
_entry.id   059f2f4ece349be3c0c4c528eb3cd7de
#
_cell.length_a   1.000
_cell.length_b   1.000
_cell.length_c   1.000
_cell.angle_alpha   90.00
_cell.angle_beta   90.00
_cell.angle_gamma   90.00
#
_symmetry.space_group_name_H-M   'P 1'
#
loop_
_entity.id
_entity.type
_entity.pdbx_description
1 polymer ?
#
loop_
_entity_poly.entity_id
_entity_poly.type
_entity_poly.pdbx_seq_one_letter_code
_entity_poly.pdbx_strand_id
1 'polypeptide(L)'
;MRVAVVGAGPRGLWAAESLMERSRQRGASIDLTVFSDVPLSEVSAPGAFGASVPREWVLNAPKSIVRTQLGALDPGNRFDGDFPSRRVVGAHLEASWRALEAHLPPGCTVEFRLARVQTVAPEEDAVVVDGETFDEVMIATGHAHDWPGSLAHADLGGLRVVAPVYPAENLDAVRGDDVALVRGAALTFIDVAKTARAKVFYPVTRSGRFMEVKAYLDDSQAVEAKSAIDAASRAILACEGLDDLLDILTECATRILAIQGGEGTERELRAVLEGEDFSGDAVAELRTSTEAALGKRPWTPALAAAAAFRDTYDALIQRASFGGRETLGGDDFHAFTRTMERVAFGPPVASAVYLLGLIDSGRIRTDLLARGEEDLGALAREVGATVVIDAVLAPPGVVEGTLVGDLVEHGVGARYGDTYALHVGRDGTLVGQRHIAAAGRMNEGLILGHDTLKRTGHDVVDRWADRVSAAAMPSPDRVHGLPPLEPKHFEWSDALLADADACDDLLDRYGSPVNVLNPAPMQANIDELVAAGKRCGVETKVFYARKANKALVFADTARDTGNGVDVASENELRQVLGHDVPGERIILSAAIKPDRLLQLAIDHGVVISADNCAEYDRIRKLAENSGARARVAPRLAPDPDTMPPTRFGERLHTWAAHLATPADAVEVVGVHAHLHGYAAADRSAALRECMTLIDALTAAGHTPTFIDIGGGVPMRYLEHESQWRAYQDAIKLQRAGYAEPFTWKSDPLRNTYPYWQEPTRGTWLEQVLADGVADAMSKRGLRLHLEPGRSLLDGCGVILARVAFVKTRSDGLPLVGLEMNRTQCRTTSDDYLTDPILVKRTPASEPVEAFLVGAYCIEDELILRRRIRFPQGVSPGDIVAIPNAAGYFMHILESASHQIPLAKNVVWPAGELDAIDQA
;
A
#
# COMPACT_ATOMS: atom_id res chain seq x y z
N MET A 1 15.65 4.24 -22.00
CA MET A 1 16.55 4.12 -20.84
C MET A 1 17.04 2.70 -20.75
N ARG A 2 18.35 2.49 -20.64
CA ARG A 2 18.96 1.16 -20.55
C ARG A 2 19.17 0.79 -19.07
N VAL A 3 18.57 -0.29 -18.63
CA VAL A 3 18.61 -0.72 -17.21
C VAL A 3 19.19 -2.12 -17.12
N ALA A 4 20.10 -2.34 -16.17
CA ALA A 4 20.63 -3.66 -15.86
C ALA A 4 20.06 -4.20 -14.54
N VAL A 5 19.74 -5.49 -14.49
CA VAL A 5 19.46 -6.24 -13.26
C VAL A 5 20.48 -7.38 -13.15
N VAL A 6 21.27 -7.37 -12.08
CA VAL A 6 22.30 -8.37 -11.82
C VAL A 6 21.77 -9.40 -10.83
N GLY A 7 21.37 -10.55 -11.33
CA GLY A 7 20.76 -11.64 -10.57
C GLY A 7 19.31 -11.88 -10.96
N ALA A 8 18.99 -13.06 -11.50
CA ALA A 8 17.64 -13.46 -11.90
C ALA A 8 16.83 -14.17 -10.80
N GLY A 9 17.30 -14.18 -9.57
CA GLY A 9 16.61 -14.73 -8.40
C GLY A 9 15.32 -13.97 -8.05
N PRO A 10 14.64 -14.31 -6.93
CA PRO A 10 13.36 -13.68 -6.55
C PRO A 10 13.40 -12.15 -6.51
N ARG A 11 14.48 -11.55 -5.99
CA ARG A 11 14.62 -10.08 -5.91
C ARG A 11 14.80 -9.44 -7.29
N GLY A 12 15.59 -10.05 -8.17
CA GLY A 12 15.75 -9.58 -9.55
C GLY A 12 14.45 -9.68 -10.34
N LEU A 13 13.71 -10.79 -10.17
CA LEU A 13 12.38 -10.93 -10.75
C LEU A 13 11.43 -9.81 -10.27
N TRP A 14 11.34 -9.57 -8.96
CA TRP A 14 10.47 -8.50 -8.44
C TRP A 14 10.89 -7.12 -8.91
N ALA A 15 12.20 -6.86 -9.04
CA ALA A 15 12.71 -5.62 -9.61
C ALA A 15 12.26 -5.43 -11.07
N ALA A 16 12.39 -6.46 -11.88
CA ALA A 16 11.95 -6.44 -13.28
C ALA A 16 10.42 -6.31 -13.40
N GLU A 17 9.65 -7.09 -12.62
CA GLU A 17 8.18 -7.01 -12.59
C GLU A 17 7.68 -5.63 -12.17
N SER A 18 8.24 -5.07 -11.08
CA SER A 18 7.85 -3.75 -10.59
C SER A 18 8.23 -2.67 -11.60
N LEU A 19 9.43 -2.73 -12.19
CA LEU A 19 9.87 -1.78 -13.20
C LEU A 19 8.97 -1.80 -14.44
N MET A 20 8.63 -2.99 -14.96
CA MET A 20 7.75 -3.12 -16.13
C MET A 20 6.32 -2.65 -15.82
N GLU A 21 5.80 -2.94 -14.62
CA GLU A 21 4.48 -2.45 -14.24
C GLU A 21 4.45 -0.92 -14.11
N ARG A 22 5.46 -0.31 -13.47
CA ARG A 22 5.57 1.16 -13.39
C ARG A 22 5.77 1.79 -14.76
N SER A 23 6.54 1.13 -15.66
CA SER A 23 6.73 1.60 -17.03
C SER A 23 5.42 1.59 -17.81
N ARG A 24 4.58 0.55 -17.65
CA ARG A 24 3.23 0.49 -18.25
C ARG A 24 2.36 1.64 -17.77
N GLN A 25 2.37 1.92 -16.47
CA GLN A 25 1.57 2.99 -15.87
C GLN A 25 2.01 4.39 -16.31
N ARG A 26 3.29 4.56 -16.65
CA ARG A 26 3.90 5.86 -16.98
C ARG A 26 4.19 6.08 -18.47
N GLY A 27 3.99 5.05 -19.29
CA GLY A 27 4.42 5.10 -20.69
C GLY A 27 5.93 5.24 -20.86
N ALA A 28 6.71 4.78 -19.87
CA ALA A 28 8.17 4.82 -19.92
C ALA A 28 8.73 3.74 -20.83
N SER A 29 9.83 4.02 -21.53
CA SER A 29 10.53 3.11 -22.42
C SER A 29 11.81 2.61 -21.77
N ILE A 30 11.87 1.30 -21.49
CA ILE A 30 12.98 0.64 -20.79
C ILE A 30 13.54 -0.49 -21.63
N ASP A 31 14.84 -0.49 -21.84
CA ASP A 31 15.61 -1.63 -22.36
C ASP A 31 16.27 -2.33 -21.17
N LEU A 32 15.66 -3.43 -20.72
CA LEU A 32 16.10 -4.17 -19.56
C LEU A 32 17.03 -5.32 -19.95
N THR A 33 18.23 -5.35 -19.37
CA THR A 33 19.15 -6.49 -19.46
C THR A 33 19.24 -7.19 -18.11
N VAL A 34 18.96 -8.49 -18.08
CA VAL A 34 19.02 -9.31 -16.86
C VAL A 34 20.21 -10.25 -16.96
N PHE A 35 21.18 -10.09 -16.06
CA PHE A 35 22.35 -10.96 -15.95
C PHE A 35 22.09 -12.07 -14.94
N SER A 36 22.40 -13.31 -15.31
CA SER A 36 22.31 -14.48 -14.42
C SER A 36 23.47 -15.42 -14.71
N ASP A 37 24.08 -15.96 -13.67
CA ASP A 37 25.14 -16.98 -13.79
C ASP A 37 24.58 -18.40 -13.95
N VAL A 38 23.27 -18.56 -13.88
CA VAL A 38 22.55 -19.81 -14.13
C VAL A 38 21.38 -19.59 -15.09
N PRO A 39 20.95 -20.59 -15.85
CA PRO A 39 19.79 -20.46 -16.73
C PRO A 39 18.49 -20.27 -15.93
N LEU A 40 17.46 -19.70 -16.57
CA LEU A 40 16.18 -19.43 -15.91
C LEU A 40 15.48 -20.67 -15.33
N SER A 41 15.79 -21.87 -15.85
CA SER A 41 15.31 -23.13 -15.27
C SER A 41 15.94 -23.47 -13.90
N GLU A 42 17.03 -22.81 -13.54
CA GLU A 42 17.76 -22.96 -12.27
C GLU A 42 17.79 -21.65 -11.47
N VAL A 43 16.73 -20.90 -11.51
CA VAL A 43 16.57 -19.52 -11.04
C VAL A 43 16.95 -19.35 -9.58
N SER A 44 18.12 -18.96 -9.34
CA SER A 44 18.79 -18.54 -8.12
C SER A 44 19.96 -19.41 -7.72
N ALA A 45 21.04 -18.75 -7.72
CA ALA A 45 22.35 -19.31 -7.43
C ALA A 45 22.46 -19.91 -6.02
N PRO A 46 23.35 -20.85 -5.90
CA PRO A 46 23.50 -22.08 -6.68
C PRO A 46 22.66 -23.19 -6.07
N GLY A 47 21.63 -23.63 -6.79
CA GLY A 47 20.83 -24.78 -6.37
C GLY A 47 19.84 -24.51 -5.25
N ALA A 48 19.44 -23.24 -4.99
CA ALA A 48 18.42 -22.95 -4.00
C ALA A 48 17.00 -23.24 -4.52
N PHE A 49 16.74 -22.92 -5.80
CA PHE A 49 15.48 -23.17 -6.50
C PHE A 49 15.78 -23.59 -7.95
N GLY A 50 15.10 -24.58 -8.48
CA GLY A 50 15.30 -24.99 -9.87
C GLY A 50 14.96 -26.43 -10.13
N ALA A 51 15.11 -26.84 -11.41
CA ALA A 51 14.78 -28.17 -11.86
C ALA A 51 15.70 -29.24 -11.28
N SER A 52 16.96 -28.91 -11.01
CA SER A 52 17.99 -29.82 -10.46
C SER A 52 17.81 -30.05 -8.95
N VAL A 53 17.08 -29.17 -8.24
CA VAL A 53 16.91 -29.25 -6.78
C VAL A 53 16.18 -30.54 -6.37
N PRO A 54 16.69 -31.32 -5.37
CA PRO A 54 16.02 -32.50 -4.85
C PRO A 54 14.57 -32.23 -4.43
N ARG A 55 13.66 -33.14 -4.73
CA ARG A 55 12.22 -32.96 -4.41
C ARG A 55 11.94 -32.87 -2.92
N GLU A 56 12.74 -33.55 -2.12
CA GLU A 56 12.67 -33.60 -0.66
C GLU A 56 13.14 -32.31 0.03
N TRP A 57 13.77 -31.39 -0.72
CA TRP A 57 14.12 -30.08 -0.19
C TRP A 57 12.90 -29.16 -0.23
N VAL A 58 12.38 -28.88 0.94
CA VAL A 58 11.20 -28.03 1.11
C VAL A 58 11.63 -26.59 1.44
N LEU A 59 10.79 -25.67 1.01
CA LEU A 59 10.92 -24.27 1.38
C LEU A 59 10.70 -24.11 2.89
N ASN A 60 11.48 -23.24 3.52
CA ASN A 60 11.29 -22.88 4.93
C ASN A 60 10.25 -21.73 5.12
N ALA A 61 9.49 -21.44 4.10
CA ALA A 61 8.44 -20.43 4.12
C ALA A 61 7.13 -21.04 3.59
N PRO A 62 5.96 -20.64 4.10
CA PRO A 62 4.70 -21.13 3.58
C PRO A 62 4.49 -20.64 2.16
N LYS A 63 3.80 -21.44 1.35
CA LYS A 63 3.49 -21.12 -0.06
C LYS A 63 2.76 -19.78 -0.24
N SER A 64 1.97 -19.37 0.76
CA SER A 64 1.18 -18.13 0.72
C SER A 64 2.00 -16.85 0.61
N ILE A 65 3.26 -16.86 1.07
CA ILE A 65 4.13 -15.66 1.00
C ILE A 65 4.90 -15.54 -0.32
N VAL A 66 5.00 -16.62 -1.09
CA VAL A 66 5.71 -16.62 -2.39
C VAL A 66 4.76 -16.06 -3.44
N ARG A 67 4.97 -14.82 -3.82
CA ARG A 67 4.12 -14.09 -4.77
C ARG A 67 4.94 -13.47 -5.89
N THR A 68 4.40 -13.52 -7.10
CA THR A 68 4.89 -12.84 -8.30
C THR A 68 3.71 -12.14 -8.99
N GLN A 69 3.91 -11.56 -10.15
CA GLN A 69 2.79 -11.03 -10.97
C GLN A 69 1.79 -12.11 -11.40
N LEU A 70 2.21 -13.37 -11.47
CA LEU A 70 1.28 -14.50 -11.69
C LEU A 70 0.39 -14.80 -10.47
N GLY A 71 0.55 -14.06 -9.38
CA GLY A 71 -0.15 -14.27 -8.12
C GLY A 71 0.63 -15.10 -7.11
N ALA A 72 -0.06 -15.66 -6.12
CA ALA A 72 0.53 -16.52 -5.12
C ALA A 72 0.89 -17.90 -5.69
N LEU A 73 1.95 -18.50 -5.17
CA LEU A 73 2.26 -19.89 -5.45
C LEU A 73 1.06 -20.77 -5.06
N ASP A 74 0.61 -21.60 -5.99
CA ASP A 74 -0.54 -22.49 -5.81
C ASP A 74 -1.85 -21.82 -5.36
N PRO A 75 -2.44 -20.93 -6.17
CA PRO A 75 -3.72 -20.33 -5.84
C PRO A 75 -4.89 -21.33 -5.80
N GLY A 76 -4.72 -22.51 -6.40
CA GLY A 76 -5.72 -23.57 -6.46
C GLY A 76 -5.55 -24.70 -5.45
N ASN A 77 -4.70 -24.54 -4.44
CA ASN A 77 -4.41 -25.55 -3.40
C ASN A 77 -3.97 -26.93 -3.96
N ARG A 78 -3.13 -26.89 -5.02
CA ARG A 78 -2.68 -28.09 -5.77
C ARG A 78 -1.59 -28.91 -5.08
N PHE A 79 -1.02 -28.39 -3.96
CA PHE A 79 0.04 -29.04 -3.20
C PHE A 79 -0.47 -29.48 -1.83
N ASP A 80 -0.08 -30.67 -1.42
CA ASP A 80 -0.32 -31.14 -0.06
C ASP A 80 0.63 -30.41 0.91
N GLY A 81 0.04 -29.73 1.89
CA GLY A 81 0.77 -29.01 2.93
C GLY A 81 1.17 -27.57 2.57
N ASP A 82 1.62 -26.83 3.57
CA ASP A 82 1.89 -25.40 3.49
C ASP A 82 3.30 -25.07 2.97
N PHE A 83 4.22 -26.02 3.00
CA PHE A 83 5.64 -25.85 2.65
C PHE A 83 5.96 -26.60 1.34
N PRO A 84 6.04 -25.89 0.20
CA PRO A 84 6.28 -26.49 -1.09
C PRO A 84 7.74 -26.95 -1.24
N SER A 85 7.99 -27.90 -2.14
CA SER A 85 9.35 -28.20 -2.59
C SER A 85 9.97 -26.96 -3.25
N ARG A 86 11.27 -26.74 -3.02
CA ARG A 86 12.04 -25.66 -3.65
C ARG A 86 12.06 -25.76 -5.18
N ARG A 87 11.93 -26.95 -5.73
CA ARG A 87 11.76 -27.20 -7.18
C ARG A 87 10.47 -26.56 -7.72
N VAL A 88 9.38 -26.64 -6.97
CA VAL A 88 8.10 -26.03 -7.33
C VAL A 88 8.18 -24.51 -7.29
N VAL A 89 8.87 -23.96 -6.30
CA VAL A 89 9.16 -22.52 -6.23
C VAL A 89 9.97 -22.07 -7.45
N GLY A 90 11.03 -22.82 -7.82
CA GLY A 90 11.83 -22.54 -9.02
C GLY A 90 10.99 -22.51 -10.29
N ALA A 91 10.12 -23.50 -10.48
CA ALA A 91 9.21 -23.53 -11.63
C ALA A 91 8.24 -22.33 -11.67
N HIS A 92 7.77 -21.88 -10.52
CA HIS A 92 6.92 -20.67 -10.43
C HIS A 92 7.69 -19.40 -10.80
N LEU A 93 8.93 -19.26 -10.34
CA LEU A 93 9.80 -18.13 -10.69
C LEU A 93 10.15 -18.13 -12.19
N GLU A 94 10.48 -19.27 -12.76
CA GLU A 94 10.72 -19.41 -14.20
C GLU A 94 9.49 -19.03 -15.02
N ALA A 95 8.30 -19.53 -14.64
CA ALA A 95 7.06 -19.19 -15.31
C ALA A 95 6.77 -17.68 -15.23
N SER A 96 7.11 -17.03 -14.10
CA SER A 96 6.94 -15.59 -13.92
C SER A 96 7.88 -14.77 -14.82
N TRP A 97 9.14 -15.18 -14.98
CA TRP A 97 10.05 -14.56 -15.95
C TRP A 97 9.56 -14.67 -17.38
N ARG A 98 9.06 -15.85 -17.79
CA ARG A 98 8.48 -16.05 -19.13
C ARG A 98 7.20 -15.24 -19.34
N ALA A 99 6.38 -15.10 -18.30
CA ALA A 99 5.20 -14.25 -18.35
C ALA A 99 5.56 -12.77 -18.48
N LEU A 100 6.59 -12.31 -17.79
CA LEU A 100 7.12 -10.97 -17.94
C LEU A 100 7.56 -10.69 -19.39
N GLU A 101 8.38 -11.60 -19.96
CA GLU A 101 8.85 -11.50 -21.34
C GLU A 101 7.69 -11.46 -22.37
N ALA A 102 6.65 -12.28 -22.13
CA ALA A 102 5.50 -12.36 -23.02
C ALA A 102 4.55 -11.14 -22.95
N HIS A 103 4.61 -10.34 -21.89
CA HIS A 103 3.65 -9.25 -21.60
C HIS A 103 4.34 -7.92 -21.32
N LEU A 104 5.40 -7.59 -22.07
CA LEU A 104 6.10 -6.31 -21.91
C LEU A 104 5.21 -5.10 -22.25
N PRO A 105 5.40 -3.98 -21.55
CA PRO A 105 4.78 -2.73 -21.92
C PRO A 105 5.23 -2.24 -23.31
N PRO A 106 4.43 -1.46 -24.04
CA PRO A 106 4.87 -0.81 -25.27
C PRO A 106 6.15 -0.01 -25.05
N GLY A 107 7.13 -0.18 -25.96
CA GLY A 107 8.44 0.51 -25.88
C GLY A 107 9.41 -0.08 -24.87
N CYS A 108 9.09 -1.19 -24.22
CA CYS A 108 10.01 -1.92 -23.35
C CYS A 108 10.52 -3.19 -23.99
N THR A 109 11.78 -3.54 -23.69
CA THR A 109 12.41 -4.80 -24.08
C THR A 109 13.00 -5.51 -22.86
N VAL A 110 13.19 -6.83 -22.92
CA VAL A 110 13.97 -7.61 -21.95
C VAL A 110 14.93 -8.53 -22.66
N GLU A 111 16.17 -8.55 -22.22
CA GLU A 111 17.22 -9.47 -22.69
C GLU A 111 17.77 -10.24 -21.49
N PHE A 112 17.82 -11.57 -21.59
CA PHE A 112 18.46 -12.41 -20.58
C PHE A 112 19.85 -12.79 -21.04
N ARG A 113 20.86 -12.52 -20.21
CA ARG A 113 22.26 -12.87 -20.47
C ARG A 113 22.76 -13.88 -19.44
N LEU A 114 23.13 -15.05 -19.91
CA LEU A 114 23.79 -16.05 -19.07
C LEU A 114 25.24 -15.64 -18.87
N ALA A 115 25.49 -14.81 -17.88
CA ALA A 115 26.79 -14.27 -17.54
C ALA A 115 26.84 -13.89 -16.05
N ARG A 116 27.97 -14.16 -15.41
CA ARG A 116 28.27 -13.68 -14.06
C ARG A 116 28.97 -12.32 -14.18
N VAL A 117 28.31 -11.28 -13.73
CA VAL A 117 28.88 -9.94 -13.70
C VAL A 117 30.08 -9.90 -12.75
N GLN A 118 31.19 -9.36 -13.23
CA GLN A 118 32.44 -9.22 -12.49
C GLN A 118 32.67 -7.80 -11.99
N THR A 119 32.22 -6.79 -12.74
CA THR A 119 32.51 -5.39 -12.42
C THR A 119 31.27 -4.51 -12.61
N VAL A 120 31.09 -3.59 -11.67
CA VAL A 120 30.15 -2.46 -11.78
C VAL A 120 30.89 -1.21 -11.36
N ALA A 121 30.94 -0.22 -12.24
CA ALA A 121 31.67 1.03 -12.01
C ALA A 121 30.80 2.24 -12.33
N PRO A 122 30.74 3.27 -11.46
CA PRO A 122 30.01 4.49 -11.73
C PRO A 122 30.70 5.35 -12.80
N GLU A 123 29.92 5.99 -13.64
CA GLU A 123 30.29 7.16 -14.46
C GLU A 123 29.47 8.38 -14.02
N GLU A 124 29.71 9.56 -14.61
CA GLU A 124 29.09 10.84 -14.17
C GLU A 124 27.56 10.76 -14.22
N ASP A 125 26.98 10.29 -15.35
CA ASP A 125 25.54 10.16 -15.57
C ASP A 125 25.13 8.75 -16.01
N ALA A 126 25.93 7.74 -15.68
CA ALA A 126 25.70 6.36 -16.10
C ALA A 126 26.39 5.34 -15.17
N VAL A 127 26.26 4.08 -15.48
CA VAL A 127 26.98 2.99 -14.83
C VAL A 127 27.50 2.00 -15.87
N VAL A 128 28.71 1.49 -15.67
CA VAL A 128 29.31 0.47 -16.53
C VAL A 128 29.23 -0.88 -15.84
N VAL A 129 28.67 -1.86 -16.53
CA VAL A 129 28.56 -3.26 -16.09
C VAL A 129 29.37 -4.11 -17.07
N ASP A 130 30.47 -4.72 -16.62
CA ASP A 130 31.39 -5.51 -17.44
C ASP A 130 31.80 -4.83 -18.77
N GLY A 131 32.02 -3.52 -18.74
CA GLY A 131 32.45 -2.72 -19.90
C GLY A 131 31.30 -2.23 -20.80
N GLU A 132 30.04 -2.49 -20.45
CA GLU A 132 28.87 -1.98 -21.15
C GLU A 132 28.14 -0.92 -20.31
N THR A 133 27.77 0.20 -20.95
CA THR A 133 27.15 1.36 -20.28
C THR A 133 25.63 1.18 -20.19
N PHE A 134 25.10 1.43 -18.99
CA PHE A 134 23.68 1.47 -18.65
C PHE A 134 23.35 2.79 -17.95
N ASP A 135 22.11 3.20 -18.02
CA ASP A 135 21.61 4.37 -17.28
C ASP A 135 21.37 4.04 -15.80
N GLU A 136 21.11 2.77 -15.47
CA GLU A 136 20.80 2.32 -14.11
C GLU A 136 21.11 0.84 -13.92
N VAL A 137 21.55 0.43 -12.72
CA VAL A 137 21.72 -0.98 -12.34
C VAL A 137 21.10 -1.30 -11.00
N MET A 138 20.37 -2.44 -10.94
CA MET A 138 19.93 -3.07 -9.70
C MET A 138 20.74 -4.33 -9.44
N ILE A 139 21.48 -4.37 -8.34
CA ILE A 139 22.23 -5.55 -7.89
C ILE A 139 21.32 -6.38 -6.98
N ALA A 140 20.97 -7.58 -7.42
CA ALA A 140 20.07 -8.50 -6.73
C ALA A 140 20.71 -9.88 -6.56
N THR A 141 22.03 -9.93 -6.34
CA THR A 141 22.79 -11.16 -6.13
C THR A 141 22.36 -11.83 -4.82
N GLY A 142 22.27 -13.15 -4.85
CA GLY A 142 21.86 -13.97 -3.71
C GLY A 142 23.00 -14.28 -2.73
N HIS A 143 23.08 -15.54 -2.29
CA HIS A 143 24.15 -16.02 -1.43
C HIS A 143 25.51 -16.02 -2.14
N ALA A 144 26.58 -15.65 -1.41
CA ALA A 144 27.92 -15.87 -1.87
C ALA A 144 28.21 -17.38 -1.93
N HIS A 145 28.82 -17.83 -3.03
CA HIS A 145 29.21 -19.23 -3.20
C HIS A 145 30.44 -19.54 -2.40
N ASP A 146 31.34 -18.60 -2.36
CA ASP A 146 32.61 -18.65 -1.64
C ASP A 146 32.70 -17.46 -0.69
N TRP A 147 33.36 -17.64 0.43
CA TRP A 147 33.54 -16.63 1.45
C TRP A 147 34.67 -16.98 2.39
N PRO A 148 35.37 -16.04 3.05
CA PRO A 148 36.57 -16.30 3.85
C PRO A 148 36.39 -17.32 4.98
N GLY A 149 35.16 -17.48 5.49
CA GLY A 149 34.84 -18.44 6.54
C GLY A 149 34.41 -19.84 6.04
N SER A 150 34.41 -20.10 4.72
CA SER A 150 34.09 -21.40 4.15
C SER A 150 35.18 -22.43 4.45
N LEU A 151 34.77 -23.66 4.75
CA LEU A 151 35.73 -24.79 4.90
C LEU A 151 36.37 -25.21 3.59
N ALA A 152 35.95 -24.70 2.44
CA ALA A 152 36.60 -24.93 1.16
C ALA A 152 38.11 -24.58 1.16
N HIS A 153 38.47 -23.61 2.01
CA HIS A 153 39.85 -23.13 2.17
C HIS A 153 40.57 -23.65 3.39
N ALA A 154 39.89 -24.52 4.20
CA ALA A 154 40.47 -25.04 5.44
C ALA A 154 41.38 -26.25 5.18
N ASP A 155 42.58 -26.24 5.80
CA ASP A 155 43.40 -27.45 5.90
C ASP A 155 42.96 -28.27 7.12
N LEU A 156 42.27 -29.36 6.87
CA LEU A 156 41.80 -30.27 7.91
C LEU A 156 42.64 -31.58 7.92
N GLY A 157 43.95 -31.47 7.64
CA GLY A 157 44.87 -32.60 7.74
C GLY A 157 44.61 -33.69 6.74
N GLY A 158 44.24 -33.38 5.53
CA GLY A 158 43.99 -34.32 4.45
C GLY A 158 42.61 -34.97 4.48
N LEU A 159 41.72 -34.57 5.35
CA LEU A 159 40.30 -34.98 5.34
C LEU A 159 39.63 -34.42 4.09
N ARG A 160 38.71 -35.19 3.53
CA ARG A 160 37.87 -34.75 2.41
C ARG A 160 36.86 -33.72 2.93
N VAL A 161 36.79 -32.57 2.30
CA VAL A 161 35.87 -31.48 2.63
C VAL A 161 34.82 -31.32 1.52
N VAL A 162 33.55 -31.21 1.91
CA VAL A 162 32.44 -30.87 0.99
C VAL A 162 31.97 -29.47 1.37
N ALA A 163 32.39 -28.49 0.59
CA ALA A 163 32.02 -27.08 0.70
C ALA A 163 32.15 -26.42 -0.70
N PRO A 164 31.17 -25.67 -1.15
CA PRO A 164 29.84 -25.47 -0.57
C PRO A 164 28.93 -26.72 -0.69
N VAL A 165 27.86 -26.78 0.12
CA VAL A 165 26.83 -27.84 0.05
C VAL A 165 26.00 -27.71 -1.24
N TYR A 166 25.74 -26.48 -1.68
CA TYR A 166 24.97 -26.22 -2.90
C TYR A 166 25.91 -25.98 -4.10
N PRO A 167 25.55 -26.46 -5.29
CA PRO A 167 24.34 -27.25 -5.63
C PRO A 167 24.38 -28.68 -5.04
N ALA A 168 23.21 -29.36 -5.06
CA ALA A 168 23.02 -30.67 -4.41
C ALA A 168 24.03 -31.75 -4.89
N GLU A 169 24.50 -31.67 -6.12
CA GLU A 169 25.48 -32.58 -6.72
C GLU A 169 26.81 -32.62 -5.95
N ASN A 170 27.16 -31.55 -5.22
CA ASN A 170 28.35 -31.53 -4.37
C ASN A 170 28.28 -32.58 -3.26
N LEU A 171 27.05 -32.95 -2.81
CA LEU A 171 26.83 -33.99 -1.81
C LEU A 171 27.06 -35.41 -2.36
N ASP A 172 27.17 -35.63 -3.69
CA ASP A 172 27.51 -36.93 -4.29
C ASP A 172 28.93 -37.35 -3.92
N ALA A 173 29.77 -36.41 -3.48
CA ALA A 173 31.08 -36.69 -2.94
C ALA A 173 31.04 -37.49 -1.63
N VAL A 174 29.90 -37.54 -0.93
CA VAL A 174 29.71 -38.28 0.35
C VAL A 174 29.31 -39.72 0.06
N ARG A 175 30.08 -40.67 0.56
CA ARG A 175 29.90 -42.12 0.31
C ARG A 175 29.06 -42.80 1.38
N GLY A 176 28.50 -43.95 1.11
CA GLY A 176 27.60 -44.67 2.02
C GLY A 176 28.28 -45.26 3.24
N ASP A 177 29.59 -45.34 3.26
CA ASP A 177 30.43 -45.81 4.38
C ASP A 177 31.09 -44.66 5.18
N ASP A 178 30.90 -43.41 4.70
CA ASP A 178 31.50 -42.25 5.34
C ASP A 178 30.92 -41.98 6.76
N VAL A 179 31.83 -41.62 7.65
CA VAL A 179 31.53 -40.95 8.92
C VAL A 179 31.72 -39.46 8.68
N ALA A 180 30.60 -38.71 8.75
CA ALA A 180 30.58 -37.29 8.39
C ALA A 180 30.55 -36.41 9.63
N LEU A 181 31.54 -35.56 9.81
CA LEU A 181 31.48 -34.43 10.71
C LEU A 181 30.83 -33.27 9.96
N VAL A 182 29.78 -32.65 10.51
CA VAL A 182 29.04 -31.56 9.82
C VAL A 182 29.09 -30.27 10.61
N ARG A 183 29.72 -29.24 10.04
CA ARG A 183 29.68 -27.90 10.63
C ARG A 183 28.32 -27.24 10.35
N GLY A 184 27.53 -27.01 11.41
CA GLY A 184 26.19 -26.48 11.35
C GLY A 184 25.09 -27.52 11.58
N ALA A 185 24.03 -27.12 12.28
CA ALA A 185 22.88 -27.97 12.60
C ALA A 185 21.53 -27.28 12.30
N ALA A 186 21.54 -26.26 11.44
CA ALA A 186 20.38 -25.51 11.02
C ALA A 186 19.72 -26.13 9.75
N LEU A 187 18.99 -25.33 8.97
CA LEU A 187 18.22 -25.80 7.81
C LEU A 187 19.09 -26.50 6.74
N THR A 188 20.29 -25.97 6.47
CA THR A 188 21.22 -26.58 5.49
C THR A 188 21.65 -27.98 5.93
N PHE A 189 21.81 -28.24 7.23
CA PHE A 189 22.08 -29.58 7.73
C PHE A 189 20.95 -30.55 7.43
N ILE A 190 19.70 -30.10 7.48
CA ILE A 190 18.55 -30.95 7.13
C ILE A 190 18.59 -31.36 5.65
N ASP A 191 18.98 -30.44 4.76
CA ASP A 191 19.15 -30.72 3.35
C ASP A 191 20.31 -31.74 3.12
N VAL A 192 21.42 -31.58 3.83
CA VAL A 192 22.53 -32.56 3.85
C VAL A 192 22.03 -33.92 4.33
N ALA A 193 21.34 -34.00 5.46
CA ALA A 193 20.85 -35.25 6.03
C ALA A 193 19.82 -35.96 5.17
N LYS A 194 19.06 -35.25 4.32
CA LYS A 194 18.12 -35.79 3.36
C LYS A 194 18.81 -36.36 2.11
N THR A 195 19.97 -35.83 1.71
CA THR A 195 20.59 -36.07 0.41
C THR A 195 21.88 -36.90 0.50
N ALA A 196 22.77 -36.51 1.41
CA ALA A 196 24.04 -37.19 1.56
C ALA A 196 23.88 -38.61 2.12
N ARG A 197 24.66 -39.55 1.59
CA ARG A 197 24.54 -41.00 1.87
C ARG A 197 25.46 -41.47 3.02
N ALA A 198 25.95 -40.58 3.90
CA ALA A 198 26.83 -40.95 4.97
C ALA A 198 26.23 -42.05 5.88
N LYS A 199 27.12 -42.93 6.40
CA LYS A 199 26.78 -43.96 7.41
C LYS A 199 26.25 -43.30 8.69
N VAL A 200 26.91 -42.23 9.12
CA VAL A 200 26.55 -41.47 10.35
C VAL A 200 27.00 -40.03 10.22
N PHE A 201 26.17 -39.12 10.75
CA PHE A 201 26.46 -37.69 10.83
C PHE A 201 26.71 -37.27 12.27
N TYR A 202 27.72 -36.44 12.48
CA TYR A 202 28.03 -35.76 13.74
C TYR A 202 27.92 -34.24 13.49
N PRO A 203 26.73 -33.63 13.69
CA PRO A 203 26.60 -32.19 13.60
C PRO A 203 27.29 -31.50 14.76
N VAL A 204 27.94 -30.37 14.50
CA VAL A 204 28.53 -29.47 15.51
C VAL A 204 28.03 -28.05 15.28
N THR A 205 27.68 -27.36 16.39
CA THR A 205 27.20 -25.96 16.35
C THR A 205 27.59 -25.22 17.60
N ARG A 206 27.81 -23.92 17.51
CA ARG A 206 28.18 -23.05 18.63
C ARG A 206 27.10 -22.98 19.69
N SER A 207 25.81 -22.98 19.27
CA SER A 207 24.68 -22.92 20.20
C SER A 207 24.42 -24.22 20.96
N GLY A 208 24.95 -25.35 20.49
CA GLY A 208 24.65 -26.67 21.06
C GLY A 208 23.20 -27.13 20.83
N ARG A 209 22.43 -26.47 19.96
CA ARG A 209 20.98 -26.67 19.81
C ARG A 209 20.57 -26.84 18.34
N PHE A 210 19.45 -27.48 18.17
CA PHE A 210 18.68 -27.42 16.91
C PHE A 210 17.80 -26.17 16.87
N MET A 211 17.25 -25.86 15.70
CA MET A 211 16.22 -24.81 15.56
C MET A 211 14.88 -25.31 16.11
N GLU A 212 14.09 -24.39 16.66
CA GLU A 212 12.70 -24.66 17.04
C GLU A 212 11.86 -25.05 15.82
N VAL A 213 10.89 -25.93 16.02
CA VAL A 213 10.00 -26.37 14.92
C VAL A 213 9.01 -25.28 14.58
N LYS A 214 8.81 -25.02 13.29
CA LYS A 214 7.84 -24.03 12.85
C LYS A 214 6.42 -24.57 12.98
N ALA A 215 5.65 -24.02 13.92
CA ALA A 215 4.23 -24.28 14.12
C ALA A 215 3.41 -23.05 13.76
N TYR A 216 2.17 -23.24 13.32
CA TYR A 216 1.23 -22.20 12.98
C TYR A 216 -0.09 -22.39 13.73
N LEU A 217 -0.78 -21.28 13.99
CA LEU A 217 -2.16 -21.28 14.45
C LEU A 217 -3.06 -21.84 13.33
N ASP A 218 -4.06 -22.62 13.69
CA ASP A 218 -5.13 -22.95 12.75
C ASP A 218 -6.02 -21.72 12.47
N ASP A 219 -6.93 -21.81 11.49
CA ASP A 219 -7.74 -20.66 11.07
C ASP A 219 -8.57 -20.07 12.22
N SER A 220 -9.11 -20.90 13.12
CA SER A 220 -9.92 -20.45 14.25
C SER A 220 -9.09 -19.79 15.32
N GLN A 221 -7.95 -20.35 15.63
CA GLN A 221 -6.97 -19.82 16.59
C GLN A 221 -6.34 -18.51 16.08
N ALA A 222 -6.08 -18.42 14.77
CA ALA A 222 -5.58 -17.19 14.12
C ALA A 222 -6.60 -16.05 14.23
N VAL A 223 -7.89 -16.33 14.08
CA VAL A 223 -8.98 -15.36 14.30
C VAL A 223 -9.01 -14.90 15.77
N GLU A 224 -8.88 -15.83 16.72
CA GLU A 224 -8.86 -15.51 18.15
C GLU A 224 -7.62 -14.68 18.54
N ALA A 225 -6.44 -15.01 18.00
CA ALA A 225 -5.19 -14.31 18.27
C ALA A 225 -5.09 -12.95 17.57
N LYS A 226 -5.89 -12.70 16.52
CA LYS A 226 -5.80 -11.52 15.65
C LYS A 226 -5.77 -10.21 16.41
N SER A 227 -6.64 -10.02 17.39
CA SER A 227 -6.70 -8.77 18.18
C SER A 227 -5.42 -8.51 18.95
N ALA A 228 -4.79 -9.55 19.51
CA ALA A 228 -3.52 -9.44 20.24
C ALA A 228 -2.35 -9.14 19.28
N ILE A 229 -2.31 -9.81 18.12
CA ILE A 229 -1.30 -9.61 17.08
C ILE A 229 -1.40 -8.18 16.50
N ASP A 230 -2.61 -7.71 16.18
CA ASP A 230 -2.84 -6.35 15.66
C ASP A 230 -2.47 -5.27 16.70
N ALA A 231 -2.74 -5.51 17.99
CA ALA A 231 -2.36 -4.62 19.09
C ALA A 231 -0.83 -4.57 19.24
N ALA A 232 -0.17 -5.72 19.28
CA ALA A 232 1.28 -5.83 19.35
C ALA A 232 1.96 -5.17 18.13
N SER A 233 1.44 -5.39 16.92
CA SER A 233 1.97 -4.76 15.70
C SER A 233 1.91 -3.23 15.77
N ARG A 234 0.81 -2.66 16.28
CA ARG A 234 0.72 -1.19 16.49
C ARG A 234 1.68 -0.69 17.56
N ALA A 235 1.82 -1.43 18.66
CA ALA A 235 2.71 -1.07 19.75
C ALA A 235 4.19 -1.13 19.31
N ILE A 236 4.57 -2.15 18.54
CA ILE A 236 5.93 -2.28 17.97
C ILE A 236 6.33 -1.06 17.15
N LEU A 237 5.42 -0.52 16.33
CA LEU A 237 5.69 0.67 15.52
C LEU A 237 5.98 1.92 16.37
N ALA A 238 5.56 1.93 17.63
CA ALA A 238 5.70 3.05 18.55
C ALA A 238 6.69 2.78 19.69
N CYS A 239 7.28 1.58 19.80
CA CYS A 239 8.18 1.23 20.91
C CYS A 239 9.46 2.06 20.89
N GLU A 240 9.96 2.42 22.06
CA GLU A 240 11.11 3.31 22.22
C GLU A 240 12.44 2.57 22.35
N GLY A 241 12.42 1.30 22.75
CA GLY A 241 13.65 0.50 22.96
C GLY A 241 13.41 -1.01 22.89
N LEU A 242 14.50 -1.77 23.10
CA LEU A 242 14.45 -3.23 23.08
C LEU A 242 13.58 -3.80 24.20
N ASP A 243 13.67 -3.24 25.41
CA ASP A 243 12.88 -3.71 26.54
C ASP A 243 11.38 -3.58 26.29
N ASP A 244 10.91 -2.43 25.75
CA ASP A 244 9.53 -2.24 25.34
C ASP A 244 9.11 -3.28 24.28
N LEU A 245 9.98 -3.52 23.31
CA LEU A 245 9.73 -4.52 22.26
C LEU A 245 9.55 -5.92 22.86
N LEU A 246 10.44 -6.29 23.79
CA LEU A 246 10.39 -7.59 24.44
C LEU A 246 9.14 -7.73 25.31
N ASP A 247 8.69 -6.68 25.99
CA ASP A 247 7.45 -6.66 26.76
C ASP A 247 6.22 -6.84 25.85
N ILE A 248 6.17 -6.11 24.73
CA ILE A 248 5.09 -6.23 23.73
C ILE A 248 5.00 -7.66 23.18
N LEU A 249 6.15 -8.23 22.81
CA LEU A 249 6.21 -9.60 22.28
C LEU A 249 5.84 -10.62 23.34
N THR A 250 6.23 -10.41 24.60
CA THR A 250 5.90 -11.30 25.74
C THR A 250 4.39 -11.29 25.98
N GLU A 251 3.73 -10.13 25.99
CA GLU A 251 2.28 -10.03 26.14
C GLU A 251 1.55 -10.74 25.00
N CYS A 252 1.97 -10.51 23.75
CA CYS A 252 1.40 -11.18 22.59
C CYS A 252 1.57 -12.70 22.67
N ALA A 253 2.76 -13.15 23.00
CA ALA A 253 3.08 -14.58 23.17
C ALA A 253 2.27 -15.24 24.31
N THR A 254 2.03 -14.52 25.40
CA THR A 254 1.18 -14.99 26.51
C THR A 254 -0.24 -15.28 26.03
N ARG A 255 -0.80 -14.41 25.20
CA ARG A 255 -2.13 -14.62 24.62
C ARG A 255 -2.17 -15.80 23.67
N ILE A 256 -1.16 -15.93 22.80
CA ILE A 256 -1.04 -17.07 21.87
C ILE A 256 -0.89 -18.38 22.64
N LEU A 257 -0.06 -18.40 23.69
CA LEU A 257 0.15 -19.58 24.51
C LEU A 257 -1.15 -20.06 25.19
N ALA A 258 -1.94 -19.12 25.72
CA ALA A 258 -3.24 -19.40 26.32
C ALA A 258 -4.23 -19.99 25.31
N ILE A 259 -4.32 -19.45 24.09
CA ILE A 259 -5.16 -19.95 22.99
C ILE A 259 -4.79 -21.39 22.64
N GLN A 260 -3.50 -21.76 22.73
CA GLN A 260 -2.98 -23.09 22.45
C GLN A 260 -3.07 -24.05 23.68
N GLY A 261 -3.71 -23.62 24.76
CA GLY A 261 -3.82 -24.42 25.98
C GLY A 261 -2.45 -24.73 26.62
N GLY A 262 -1.43 -23.94 26.28
CA GLY A 262 -0.10 -24.09 26.85
C GLY A 262 0.03 -23.49 28.23
N GLU A 263 0.95 -24.01 29.02
CA GLU A 263 1.32 -23.49 30.34
C GLU A 263 2.68 -22.82 30.26
N GLY A 264 2.85 -21.65 30.87
CA GLY A 264 4.08 -20.92 30.99
C GLY A 264 3.88 -19.57 31.64
N THR A 265 4.93 -19.04 32.20
CA THR A 265 4.96 -17.73 32.85
C THR A 265 5.49 -16.66 31.86
N GLU A 266 5.13 -15.40 32.08
CA GLU A 266 5.72 -14.26 31.34
C GLU A 266 7.25 -14.27 31.42
N ARG A 267 7.82 -14.67 32.57
CA ARG A 267 9.26 -14.81 32.75
C ARG A 267 9.87 -15.84 31.80
N GLU A 268 9.22 -16.99 31.61
CA GLU A 268 9.71 -18.02 30.67
C GLU A 268 9.61 -17.57 29.23
N LEU A 269 8.52 -16.88 28.86
CA LEU A 269 8.37 -16.28 27.53
C LEU A 269 9.45 -15.21 27.27
N ARG A 270 9.66 -14.31 28.24
CA ARG A 270 10.68 -13.27 28.15
C ARG A 270 12.08 -13.87 28.01
N ALA A 271 12.38 -14.88 28.77
CA ALA A 271 13.68 -15.58 28.76
C ALA A 271 13.93 -16.27 27.38
N VAL A 272 12.90 -16.80 26.72
CA VAL A 272 13.05 -17.31 25.34
C VAL A 272 13.44 -16.18 24.38
N LEU A 273 12.80 -15.02 24.48
CA LEU A 273 13.11 -13.85 23.66
C LEU A 273 14.53 -13.33 23.92
N GLU A 274 15.00 -13.37 25.15
CA GLU A 274 16.36 -12.99 25.57
C GLU A 274 17.43 -14.04 25.24
N GLY A 275 16.99 -15.23 24.80
CA GLY A 275 17.90 -16.33 24.42
C GLY A 275 18.46 -17.12 25.57
N GLU A 276 17.86 -17.03 26.76
CA GLU A 276 18.26 -17.81 27.93
C GLU A 276 18.05 -19.32 27.72
N ASP A 277 18.91 -20.14 28.28
CA ASP A 277 18.87 -21.59 28.18
C ASP A 277 17.99 -22.21 29.29
N PHE A 278 17.01 -23.03 28.92
CA PHE A 278 16.09 -23.67 29.89
C PHE A 278 16.29 -25.18 30.03
N SER A 279 16.89 -25.86 29.06
CA SER A 279 17.10 -27.29 29.13
C SER A 279 18.48 -27.67 28.60
N GLY A 280 19.15 -28.58 29.15
CA GLY A 280 20.44 -29.04 28.69
C GLY A 280 20.38 -30.13 27.61
N ASP A 281 19.21 -30.53 27.12
CA ASP A 281 19.01 -31.63 26.15
C ASP A 281 18.36 -31.14 24.86
N ALA A 282 19.18 -30.86 23.85
CA ALA A 282 18.76 -30.38 22.55
C ALA A 282 17.83 -31.37 21.77
N VAL A 283 17.98 -32.69 22.03
CA VAL A 283 17.12 -33.69 21.36
C VAL A 283 15.76 -33.74 22.05
N ALA A 284 15.73 -33.64 23.37
CA ALA A 284 14.48 -33.57 24.14
C ALA A 284 13.71 -32.29 23.79
N GLU A 285 14.38 -31.15 23.60
CA GLU A 285 13.78 -29.89 23.13
C GLU A 285 13.16 -30.04 21.75
N LEU A 286 13.94 -30.52 20.77
CA LEU A 286 13.45 -30.76 19.42
C LEU A 286 12.25 -31.71 19.39
N ARG A 287 12.25 -32.75 20.21
CA ARG A 287 11.14 -33.70 20.32
C ARG A 287 9.90 -33.04 20.90
N THR A 288 10.08 -32.30 22.00
CA THR A 288 9.00 -31.55 22.66
C THR A 288 8.34 -30.56 21.71
N SER A 289 9.17 -29.77 21.01
CA SER A 289 8.71 -28.79 20.01
C SER A 289 7.97 -29.47 18.85
N THR A 290 8.49 -30.61 18.34
CA THR A 290 7.85 -31.39 17.26
C THR A 290 6.50 -31.96 17.70
N GLU A 291 6.41 -32.52 18.90
CA GLU A 291 5.15 -33.06 19.44
C GLU A 291 4.11 -31.99 19.64
N ALA A 292 4.51 -30.82 20.13
CA ALA A 292 3.61 -29.66 20.29
C ALA A 292 3.15 -29.13 18.94
N ALA A 293 4.03 -29.01 17.96
CA ALA A 293 3.69 -28.61 16.60
C ALA A 293 2.77 -29.60 15.87
N LEU A 294 2.78 -30.89 16.26
CA LEU A 294 1.88 -31.94 15.79
C LEU A 294 0.53 -31.96 16.56
N GLY A 295 0.32 -31.09 17.53
CA GLY A 295 -0.87 -31.09 18.39
C GLY A 295 -0.97 -32.26 19.37
N LYS A 296 0.14 -32.99 19.59
CA LYS A 296 0.19 -34.12 20.54
C LYS A 296 0.34 -33.68 21.99
N ARG A 297 0.65 -32.42 22.20
CA ARG A 297 0.76 -31.72 23.49
C ARG A 297 0.51 -30.23 23.32
N PRO A 298 0.20 -29.48 24.38
CA PRO A 298 0.09 -28.02 24.33
C PRO A 298 1.39 -27.36 23.86
N TRP A 299 1.27 -26.15 23.34
CA TRP A 299 2.43 -25.40 22.92
C TRP A 299 3.36 -25.03 24.09
N THR A 300 4.62 -24.92 23.78
CA THR A 300 5.66 -24.42 24.69
C THR A 300 5.77 -22.91 24.63
N PRO A 301 6.35 -22.24 25.64
CA PRO A 301 6.70 -20.82 25.58
C PRO A 301 7.51 -20.45 24.32
N ALA A 302 8.44 -21.33 23.89
CA ALA A 302 9.25 -21.11 22.69
C ALA A 302 8.40 -21.04 21.42
N LEU A 303 7.42 -21.92 21.24
CA LEU A 303 6.52 -21.90 20.09
C LEU A 303 5.59 -20.67 20.08
N ALA A 304 5.13 -20.24 21.26
CA ALA A 304 4.29 -19.05 21.38
C ALA A 304 5.08 -17.76 21.09
N ALA A 305 6.31 -17.64 21.62
CA ALA A 305 7.22 -16.53 21.33
C ALA A 305 7.59 -16.49 19.84
N ALA A 306 7.84 -17.67 19.24
CA ALA A 306 8.08 -17.81 17.81
C ALA A 306 6.90 -17.32 16.96
N ALA A 307 5.67 -17.66 17.32
CA ALA A 307 4.47 -17.21 16.62
C ALA A 307 4.27 -15.70 16.78
N ALA A 308 4.37 -15.17 18.00
CA ALA A 308 4.27 -13.73 18.25
C ALA A 308 5.26 -12.93 17.38
N PHE A 309 6.52 -13.38 17.31
CA PHE A 309 7.55 -12.74 16.49
C PHE A 309 7.21 -12.81 14.98
N ARG A 310 6.82 -13.98 14.47
CA ARG A 310 6.50 -14.14 13.05
C ARG A 310 5.27 -13.34 12.63
N ASP A 311 4.22 -13.36 13.46
CA ASP A 311 2.95 -12.74 13.11
C ASP A 311 2.98 -11.20 13.23
N THR A 312 3.95 -10.66 13.99
CA THR A 312 4.24 -9.22 14.07
C THR A 312 5.44 -8.79 13.22
N TYR A 313 6.02 -9.68 12.41
CA TYR A 313 7.30 -9.45 11.73
C TYR A 313 7.25 -8.26 10.75
N ASP A 314 6.12 -7.97 10.12
CA ASP A 314 5.95 -6.81 9.24
C ASP A 314 6.11 -5.48 10.01
N ALA A 315 5.59 -5.42 11.23
CA ALA A 315 5.77 -4.25 12.09
C ALA A 315 7.23 -4.12 12.57
N LEU A 316 7.88 -5.24 12.87
CA LEU A 316 9.32 -5.27 13.21
C LEU A 316 10.19 -4.79 12.04
N ILE A 317 9.93 -5.26 10.82
CA ILE A 317 10.61 -4.78 9.61
C ILE A 317 10.49 -3.25 9.49
N GLN A 318 9.28 -2.71 9.62
CA GLN A 318 9.05 -1.27 9.50
C GLN A 318 9.72 -0.48 10.63
N ARG A 319 9.71 -1.01 11.85
CA ARG A 319 10.28 -0.33 13.03
C ARG A 319 11.80 -0.35 13.06
N ALA A 320 12.40 -1.49 12.67
CA ALA A 320 13.84 -1.73 12.85
C ALA A 320 14.69 -1.36 11.64
N SER A 321 14.10 -1.22 10.43
CA SER A 321 14.86 -0.91 9.22
C SER A 321 15.26 0.58 9.15
N PHE A 322 16.33 0.87 8.42
CA PHE A 322 16.82 2.22 8.11
C PHE A 322 17.06 3.11 9.34
N GLY A 323 17.84 2.63 10.28
CA GLY A 323 18.21 3.37 11.49
C GLY A 323 17.30 3.11 12.69
N GLY A 324 16.16 2.44 12.50
CA GLY A 324 15.29 2.05 13.61
C GLY A 324 15.93 1.04 14.58
N ARG A 325 16.92 0.29 14.11
CA ARG A 325 17.70 -0.67 14.87
C ARG A 325 18.52 -0.01 15.98
N GLU A 326 19.15 1.13 15.71
CA GLU A 326 19.96 1.86 16.67
C GLU A 326 19.12 2.32 17.86
N THR A 327 17.89 2.75 17.63
CA THR A 327 16.95 3.12 18.68
C THR A 327 16.43 1.93 19.48
N LEU A 328 16.55 0.71 18.95
CA LEU A 328 16.23 -0.55 19.62
C LEU A 328 17.44 -1.18 20.32
N GLY A 329 18.53 -0.45 20.49
CA GLY A 329 19.70 -0.91 21.24
C GLY A 329 20.84 -1.48 20.39
N GLY A 330 20.81 -1.34 19.05
CA GLY A 330 21.93 -1.68 18.17
C GLY A 330 22.38 -3.14 18.28
N ASP A 331 23.48 -3.40 18.98
CA ASP A 331 24.05 -4.75 19.12
C ASP A 331 23.17 -5.69 19.94
N ASP A 332 22.47 -5.20 20.96
CA ASP A 332 21.53 -6.01 21.75
C ASP A 332 20.33 -6.43 20.89
N PHE A 333 19.83 -5.53 20.06
CA PHE A 333 18.80 -5.88 19.08
C PHE A 333 19.31 -6.90 18.04
N HIS A 334 20.56 -6.82 17.63
CA HIS A 334 21.17 -7.84 16.76
C HIS A 334 21.28 -9.21 17.45
N ALA A 335 21.66 -9.25 18.71
CA ALA A 335 21.68 -10.48 19.47
C ALA A 335 20.28 -11.09 19.60
N PHE A 336 19.27 -10.25 19.87
CA PHE A 336 17.87 -10.64 19.89
C PHE A 336 17.41 -11.23 18.55
N THR A 337 17.65 -10.57 17.41
CA THR A 337 17.24 -11.08 16.10
C THR A 337 17.91 -12.41 15.77
N ARG A 338 19.18 -12.60 16.09
CA ARG A 338 19.89 -13.88 15.96
C ARG A 338 19.27 -14.99 16.80
N THR A 339 18.83 -14.69 18.00
CA THR A 339 18.08 -15.64 18.84
C THR A 339 16.79 -16.02 18.16
N MET A 340 16.04 -15.04 17.65
CA MET A 340 14.75 -15.24 16.99
C MET A 340 14.87 -15.95 15.63
N GLU A 341 15.99 -15.85 14.91
CA GLU A 341 16.24 -16.68 13.74
C GLU A 341 16.16 -18.18 14.08
N ARG A 342 16.76 -18.59 15.19
CA ARG A 342 16.73 -19.98 15.67
C ARG A 342 15.34 -20.39 16.19
N VAL A 343 14.66 -19.48 16.89
CA VAL A 343 13.38 -19.75 17.56
C VAL A 343 12.22 -19.67 16.57
N ALA A 344 12.19 -18.67 15.71
CA ALA A 344 11.01 -18.36 14.88
C ALA A 344 11.06 -18.95 13.47
N PHE A 345 12.26 -19.15 12.91
CA PHE A 345 12.44 -19.53 11.51
C PHE A 345 12.99 -20.94 11.31
N GLY A 346 12.74 -21.84 12.23
CA GLY A 346 13.17 -23.23 12.14
C GLY A 346 12.44 -24.08 11.09
N PRO A 347 12.69 -25.39 11.07
CA PRO A 347 12.19 -26.26 10.02
C PRO A 347 10.68 -26.50 10.11
N PRO A 348 10.03 -26.81 8.97
CA PRO A 348 8.68 -27.37 8.97
C PRO A 348 8.62 -28.68 9.75
N VAL A 349 7.46 -28.98 10.31
CA VAL A 349 7.21 -30.19 11.16
C VAL A 349 7.67 -31.48 10.49
N ALA A 350 7.39 -31.67 9.20
CA ALA A 350 7.79 -32.86 8.44
C ALA A 350 9.31 -33.05 8.42
N SER A 351 10.07 -31.96 8.31
CA SER A 351 11.55 -31.99 8.33
C SER A 351 12.09 -32.31 9.74
N ALA A 352 11.44 -31.80 10.78
CA ALA A 352 11.82 -32.14 12.17
C ALA A 352 11.52 -33.60 12.52
N VAL A 353 10.37 -34.14 12.09
CA VAL A 353 10.06 -35.57 12.23
C VAL A 353 11.10 -36.43 11.53
N TYR A 354 11.50 -36.06 10.32
CA TYR A 354 12.57 -36.77 9.58
C TYR A 354 13.89 -36.74 10.34
N LEU A 355 14.29 -35.56 10.85
CA LEU A 355 15.52 -35.40 11.65
C LEU A 355 15.51 -36.29 12.90
N LEU A 356 14.40 -36.27 13.67
CA LEU A 356 14.22 -37.12 14.85
C LEU A 356 14.32 -38.62 14.48
N GLY A 357 13.77 -39.07 13.35
CA GLY A 357 13.88 -40.44 12.86
C GLY A 357 15.34 -40.84 12.59
N LEU A 358 16.16 -39.92 12.09
CA LEU A 358 17.60 -40.19 11.89
C LEU A 358 18.36 -40.21 13.22
N ILE A 359 17.98 -39.41 14.19
CA ILE A 359 18.57 -39.44 15.56
C ILE A 359 18.18 -40.77 16.23
N ASP A 360 16.93 -41.15 16.23
CA ASP A 360 16.40 -42.37 16.85
C ASP A 360 17.03 -43.64 16.24
N SER A 361 17.32 -43.62 14.93
CA SER A 361 18.01 -44.72 14.26
C SER A 361 19.52 -44.73 14.44
N GLY A 362 20.08 -43.75 15.12
CA GLY A 362 21.53 -43.59 15.34
C GLY A 362 22.32 -43.14 14.11
N ARG A 363 21.61 -42.70 13.04
CA ARG A 363 22.29 -42.14 11.86
C ARG A 363 22.75 -40.70 12.10
N ILE A 364 22.17 -39.99 13.06
CA ILE A 364 22.67 -38.72 13.57
C ILE A 364 23.07 -38.93 15.02
N ARG A 365 24.26 -38.56 15.35
CA ARG A 365 24.84 -38.62 16.72
C ARG A 365 25.07 -37.20 17.21
N THR A 366 24.55 -36.91 18.37
CA THR A 366 24.54 -35.53 18.95
C THR A 366 25.61 -35.31 20.00
N ASP A 367 26.49 -36.28 20.20
CA ASP A 367 27.56 -36.24 21.21
C ASP A 367 28.50 -35.02 21.06
N LEU A 368 28.65 -34.53 19.85
CA LEU A 368 29.50 -33.36 19.54
C LEU A 368 28.72 -32.07 19.31
N LEU A 369 27.38 -32.07 19.41
CA LEU A 369 26.52 -30.97 18.95
C LEU A 369 26.91 -29.61 19.55
N ALA A 370 27.28 -29.54 20.84
CA ALA A 370 27.61 -28.31 21.55
C ALA A 370 29.10 -27.91 21.42
N ARG A 371 29.88 -28.61 20.62
CA ARG A 371 31.35 -28.43 20.58
C ARG A 371 31.81 -27.67 19.31
N GLY A 372 30.95 -26.83 18.76
CA GLY A 372 31.21 -26.09 17.52
C GLY A 372 32.26 -24.99 17.60
N GLU A 373 32.77 -24.66 18.82
CA GLU A 373 33.88 -23.71 19.04
C GLU A 373 35.24 -24.42 19.05
N GLU A 374 35.25 -25.75 19.07
CA GLU A 374 36.49 -26.56 19.10
C GLU A 374 37.08 -26.75 17.71
N ASP A 375 38.34 -27.17 17.66
CA ASP A 375 39.06 -27.50 16.41
C ASP A 375 38.37 -28.66 15.67
N LEU A 376 37.86 -28.40 14.46
CA LEU A 376 37.13 -29.39 13.66
C LEU A 376 38.00 -30.58 13.28
N GLY A 377 39.30 -30.40 13.08
CA GLY A 377 40.21 -31.49 12.79
C GLY A 377 40.42 -32.42 13.99
N ALA A 378 40.41 -31.88 15.19
CA ALA A 378 40.44 -32.67 16.42
C ALA A 378 39.15 -33.46 16.62
N LEU A 379 38.00 -32.81 16.46
CA LEU A 379 36.70 -33.48 16.54
C LEU A 379 36.55 -34.57 15.49
N ALA A 380 37.01 -34.33 14.27
CA ALA A 380 36.99 -35.32 13.20
C ALA A 380 37.79 -36.57 13.54
N ARG A 381 38.99 -36.39 14.14
CA ARG A 381 39.82 -37.52 14.61
C ARG A 381 39.17 -38.30 15.72
N GLU A 382 38.50 -37.59 16.67
CA GLU A 382 37.81 -38.21 17.80
C GLU A 382 36.76 -39.21 17.38
N VAL A 383 35.94 -38.87 16.36
CA VAL A 383 34.84 -39.73 15.87
C VAL A 383 35.26 -40.59 14.68
N GLY A 384 36.49 -40.48 14.20
CA GLY A 384 36.98 -41.19 13.03
C GLY A 384 36.26 -40.72 11.74
N ALA A 385 36.02 -39.43 11.62
CA ALA A 385 35.37 -38.86 10.44
C ALA A 385 36.24 -39.04 9.18
N THR A 386 35.59 -39.39 8.06
CA THR A 386 36.25 -39.60 6.75
C THR A 386 35.91 -38.43 5.78
N VAL A 387 34.94 -37.64 6.17
CA VAL A 387 34.50 -36.42 5.43
C VAL A 387 34.04 -35.34 6.42
N VAL A 388 34.35 -34.12 6.09
CA VAL A 388 33.79 -32.91 6.75
C VAL A 388 32.87 -32.20 5.76
N ILE A 389 31.67 -31.86 6.22
CA ILE A 389 30.67 -31.17 5.42
C ILE A 389 30.43 -29.79 6.02
N ASP A 390 30.49 -28.74 5.19
CA ASP A 390 30.24 -27.38 5.60
C ASP A 390 28.79 -26.96 5.35
N ALA A 391 27.93 -27.21 6.34
CA ALA A 391 26.51 -26.80 6.28
C ALA A 391 26.27 -25.38 6.79
N VAL A 392 27.28 -24.51 6.79
CA VAL A 392 27.21 -23.08 7.13
C VAL A 392 27.30 -22.28 5.84
N LEU A 393 26.33 -21.39 5.61
CA LEU A 393 26.30 -20.51 4.46
C LEU A 393 27.04 -19.20 4.76
N ALA A 394 27.42 -18.47 3.71
CA ALA A 394 27.95 -17.12 3.85
C ALA A 394 27.00 -16.23 4.69
N PRO A 395 27.53 -15.39 5.55
CA PRO A 395 26.71 -14.45 6.34
C PRO A 395 25.96 -13.49 5.42
N PRO A 396 24.88 -12.87 5.90
CA PRO A 396 24.27 -11.74 5.19
C PRO A 396 25.19 -10.51 5.18
N GLY A 397 24.88 -9.52 4.36
CA GLY A 397 25.63 -8.29 4.23
C GLY A 397 26.71 -8.31 3.15
N VAL A 398 27.70 -7.46 3.28
CA VAL A 398 28.85 -7.33 2.38
C VAL A 398 29.85 -8.42 2.65
N VAL A 399 30.03 -9.33 1.69
CA VAL A 399 30.95 -10.48 1.76
C VAL A 399 32.14 -10.22 0.86
N GLU A 400 33.36 -10.38 1.38
CA GLU A 400 34.62 -10.26 0.62
C GLU A 400 34.67 -11.28 -0.52
N GLY A 401 35.28 -10.90 -1.64
CA GLY A 401 35.38 -11.74 -2.85
C GLY A 401 34.08 -11.86 -3.62
N THR A 402 33.09 -11.02 -3.33
CA THR A 402 31.85 -10.90 -4.13
C THR A 402 31.78 -9.57 -4.84
N LEU A 403 30.96 -9.44 -5.87
CA LEU A 403 30.71 -8.17 -6.57
C LEU A 403 30.42 -7.01 -5.59
N VAL A 404 29.62 -7.26 -4.55
CA VAL A 404 29.27 -6.25 -3.54
C VAL A 404 30.47 -5.95 -2.62
N GLY A 405 31.27 -6.96 -2.30
CA GLY A 405 32.54 -6.80 -1.57
C GLY A 405 33.49 -5.89 -2.34
N ASP A 406 33.67 -6.14 -3.63
CA ASP A 406 34.53 -5.37 -4.51
C ASP A 406 34.06 -3.91 -4.64
N LEU A 407 32.74 -3.63 -4.69
CA LEU A 407 32.20 -2.27 -4.69
C LEU A 407 32.58 -1.51 -3.42
N VAL A 408 32.58 -2.17 -2.28
CA VAL A 408 32.96 -1.55 -1.00
C VAL A 408 34.48 -1.36 -0.93
N GLU A 409 35.27 -2.33 -1.37
CA GLU A 409 36.73 -2.26 -1.39
C GLU A 409 37.24 -1.12 -2.29
N HIS A 410 36.59 -0.91 -3.44
CA HIS A 410 36.92 0.17 -4.37
C HIS A 410 36.24 1.53 -4.04
N GLY A 411 35.53 1.63 -2.92
CA GLY A 411 34.92 2.87 -2.47
C GLY A 411 33.69 3.33 -3.28
N VAL A 412 33.12 2.46 -4.09
CA VAL A 412 31.86 2.71 -4.84
C VAL A 412 30.67 2.58 -3.91
N GLY A 413 30.72 1.61 -2.98
CA GLY A 413 29.73 1.42 -1.92
C GLY A 413 30.39 1.58 -0.54
N ALA A 414 29.57 1.61 0.50
CA ALA A 414 30.02 1.67 1.89
C ALA A 414 29.21 0.71 2.77
N ARG A 415 29.78 0.28 3.91
CA ARG A 415 29.00 -0.40 4.95
C ARG A 415 28.19 0.63 5.74
N TYR A 416 27.06 0.24 6.24
CA TYR A 416 26.21 1.06 7.12
C TYR A 416 26.81 1.05 8.54
N GLY A 417 27.42 2.16 8.93
CA GLY A 417 28.10 2.27 10.22
C GLY A 417 29.11 1.14 10.44
N ASP A 418 29.10 0.57 11.63
CA ASP A 418 29.94 -0.58 12.00
C ASP A 418 29.27 -1.93 11.64
N THR A 419 28.17 -1.93 10.91
CA THR A 419 27.46 -3.15 10.52
C THR A 419 28.08 -3.82 9.29
N TYR A 420 27.66 -5.04 9.03
CA TYR A 420 28.03 -5.78 7.81
C TYR A 420 27.14 -5.43 6.59
N ALA A 421 26.09 -4.62 6.78
CA ALA A 421 25.13 -4.28 5.73
C ALA A 421 25.69 -3.29 4.70
N LEU A 422 25.33 -3.44 3.44
CA LEU A 422 25.57 -2.43 2.42
C LEU A 422 24.70 -1.20 2.70
N HIS A 423 25.31 -0.01 2.67
CA HIS A 423 24.63 1.26 2.93
C HIS A 423 23.86 1.73 1.71
N VAL A 424 22.54 1.65 1.78
CA VAL A 424 21.63 2.06 0.69
C VAL A 424 20.56 3.01 1.21
N GLY A 425 20.01 3.81 0.30
CA GLY A 425 18.80 4.59 0.52
C GLY A 425 17.55 3.73 0.51
N ARG A 426 16.40 4.36 0.73
CA ARG A 426 15.11 3.66 0.79
C ARG A 426 14.65 3.06 -0.53
N ASP A 427 15.19 3.52 -1.63
CA ASP A 427 14.99 2.97 -2.98
C ASP A 427 16.10 1.99 -3.39
N GLY A 428 16.94 1.59 -2.45
CA GLY A 428 18.06 0.69 -2.71
C GLY A 428 19.28 1.34 -3.34
N THR A 429 19.25 2.63 -3.69
CA THR A 429 20.41 3.32 -4.28
C THR A 429 21.55 3.38 -3.28
N LEU A 430 22.77 3.03 -3.70
CA LEU A 430 23.96 3.09 -2.86
C LEU A 430 24.19 4.55 -2.42
N VAL A 431 24.46 4.75 -1.14
CA VAL A 431 24.74 6.09 -0.63
C VAL A 431 25.97 6.66 -1.30
N GLY A 432 25.84 7.89 -1.84
CA GLY A 432 26.88 8.54 -2.65
C GLY A 432 26.85 8.20 -4.14
N GLN A 433 25.96 7.31 -4.58
CA GLN A 433 25.75 6.98 -5.99
C GLN A 433 24.37 7.46 -6.46
N ARG A 434 24.16 7.49 -7.79
CA ARG A 434 22.87 7.86 -8.40
C ARG A 434 22.25 6.73 -9.21
N HIS A 435 23.09 5.90 -9.83
CA HIS A 435 22.71 4.93 -10.87
C HIS A 435 22.95 3.49 -10.46
N ILE A 436 23.37 3.24 -9.22
CA ILE A 436 23.66 1.91 -8.69
C ILE A 436 22.76 1.67 -7.48
N ALA A 437 21.92 0.66 -7.58
CA ALA A 437 21.04 0.23 -6.51
C ALA A 437 21.29 -1.25 -6.16
N ALA A 438 20.96 -1.64 -4.92
CA ALA A 438 21.09 -3.01 -4.47
C ALA A 438 19.89 -3.42 -3.61
N ALA A 439 19.40 -4.65 -3.82
CA ALA A 439 18.30 -5.22 -3.04
C ALA A 439 18.52 -6.68 -2.73
N GLY A 440 18.30 -7.06 -1.47
CA GLY A 440 18.41 -8.45 -1.02
C GLY A 440 19.35 -8.62 0.17
N ARG A 441 19.93 -9.79 0.29
CA ARG A 441 20.70 -10.23 1.44
C ARG A 441 21.86 -9.31 1.83
N MET A 442 22.45 -8.58 0.86
CA MET A 442 23.54 -7.63 1.13
C MET A 442 23.11 -6.43 1.97
N ASN A 443 21.81 -6.14 2.03
CA ASN A 443 21.26 -5.03 2.82
C ASN A 443 20.80 -5.46 4.22
N GLU A 444 20.89 -6.75 4.58
CA GLU A 444 20.50 -7.25 5.90
C GLU A 444 21.41 -6.64 6.96
N GLY A 445 20.81 -6.13 8.03
CA GLY A 445 21.49 -5.31 9.06
C GLY A 445 21.17 -3.81 8.94
N LEU A 446 20.85 -3.30 7.75
CA LEU A 446 20.20 -2.00 7.53
C LEU A 446 18.68 -2.18 7.33
N ILE A 447 18.30 -3.24 6.63
CA ILE A 447 16.91 -3.59 6.31
C ILE A 447 16.63 -4.97 6.88
N LEU A 448 15.85 -5.04 7.95
CA LEU A 448 15.51 -6.30 8.62
C LEU A 448 14.71 -7.22 7.69
N GLY A 449 15.10 -8.49 7.57
CA GLY A 449 14.39 -9.50 6.79
C GLY A 449 14.45 -9.27 5.28
N HIS A 450 15.45 -8.55 4.78
CA HIS A 450 15.63 -8.34 3.35
C HIS A 450 16.09 -9.59 2.60
N ASP A 451 16.34 -10.67 3.30
CA ASP A 451 16.62 -12.01 2.75
C ASP A 451 15.39 -12.91 2.64
N THR A 452 14.20 -12.46 3.06
CA THR A 452 12.97 -13.24 3.01
C THR A 452 12.39 -13.35 1.60
N LEU A 453 11.55 -14.37 1.36
CA LEU A 453 10.78 -14.55 0.12
C LEU A 453 9.43 -13.81 0.13
N LYS A 454 9.18 -12.96 1.11
CA LYS A 454 7.97 -12.15 1.20
C LYS A 454 8.13 -10.88 0.35
N ARG A 455 7.49 -10.85 -0.82
CA ARG A 455 7.55 -9.69 -1.73
C ARG A 455 7.07 -8.39 -1.07
N THR A 456 6.00 -8.49 -0.27
CA THR A 456 5.35 -7.33 0.37
C THR A 456 6.00 -6.89 1.69
N GLY A 457 7.06 -7.57 2.16
CA GLY A 457 7.76 -7.21 3.39
C GLY A 457 8.53 -5.89 3.27
N HIS A 458 8.94 -5.53 2.05
CA HIS A 458 9.75 -4.35 1.75
C HIS A 458 9.30 -3.68 0.47
N ASP A 459 9.43 -2.36 0.42
CA ASP A 459 9.11 -1.53 -0.74
C ASP A 459 10.34 -0.99 -1.51
N VAL A 460 11.55 -1.41 -1.12
CA VAL A 460 12.82 -0.96 -1.72
C VAL A 460 12.83 -1.11 -3.24
N VAL A 461 12.44 -2.29 -3.72
CA VAL A 461 12.38 -2.61 -5.15
C VAL A 461 11.30 -1.78 -5.86
N ASP A 462 10.15 -1.61 -5.22
CA ASP A 462 9.05 -0.79 -5.77
C ASP A 462 9.44 0.69 -5.85
N ARG A 463 10.13 1.22 -4.83
CA ARG A 463 10.66 2.60 -4.85
C ARG A 463 11.72 2.81 -5.92
N TRP A 464 12.62 1.84 -6.09
CA TRP A 464 13.58 1.86 -7.18
C TRP A 464 12.88 1.89 -8.55
N ALA A 465 11.92 1.01 -8.76
CA ALA A 465 11.15 0.95 -9.98
C ALA A 465 10.37 2.25 -10.25
N ASP A 466 9.82 2.87 -9.19
CA ASP A 466 9.16 4.18 -9.28
C ASP A 466 10.13 5.27 -9.72
N ARG A 467 11.31 5.35 -9.13
CA ARG A 467 12.33 6.34 -9.50
C ARG A 467 12.82 6.14 -10.93
N VAL A 468 13.20 4.92 -11.29
CA VAL A 468 13.76 4.62 -12.62
C VAL A 468 12.73 4.83 -13.72
N SER A 469 11.50 4.35 -13.55
CA SER A 469 10.44 4.56 -14.54
C SER A 469 10.04 6.03 -14.66
N ALA A 470 10.09 6.81 -13.58
CA ALA A 470 9.86 8.26 -13.63
C ALA A 470 10.95 8.99 -14.42
N ALA A 471 12.23 8.60 -14.26
CA ALA A 471 13.33 9.16 -15.04
C ALA A 471 13.26 8.78 -16.53
N ALA A 472 12.65 7.64 -16.86
CA ALA A 472 12.45 7.15 -18.22
C ALA A 472 11.18 7.69 -18.91
N MET A 473 10.42 8.57 -18.24
CA MET A 473 9.23 9.21 -18.83
C MET A 473 9.60 10.16 -19.98
N PRO A 474 8.69 10.35 -20.95
CA PRO A 474 8.95 11.26 -22.08
C PRO A 474 9.04 12.75 -21.73
N SER A 475 8.71 13.16 -20.50
CA SER A 475 8.64 14.57 -20.10
C SER A 475 9.32 14.84 -18.75
N PRO A 476 10.66 14.89 -18.68
CA PRO A 476 11.41 15.20 -17.45
C PRO A 476 11.22 16.66 -16.96
N ASP A 477 10.71 17.55 -17.81
CA ASP A 477 10.59 19.00 -17.56
C ASP A 477 9.28 19.42 -16.89
N ARG A 478 8.47 18.46 -16.47
CA ARG A 478 7.16 18.75 -15.89
C ARG A 478 7.26 19.22 -14.43
N VAL A 479 6.45 20.23 -14.09
CA VAL A 479 6.27 20.67 -12.69
C VAL A 479 5.69 19.53 -11.84
N HIS A 480 6.26 19.30 -10.69
CA HIS A 480 5.81 18.25 -9.78
C HIS A 480 6.06 18.59 -8.31
N GLY A 481 5.22 18.04 -7.45
CA GLY A 481 5.44 18.08 -6.01
C GLY A 481 6.51 17.10 -5.53
N LEU A 482 6.87 17.18 -4.27
CA LEU A 482 7.76 16.25 -3.59
C LEU A 482 6.96 15.46 -2.54
N PRO A 483 6.73 14.15 -2.74
CA PRO A 483 6.90 13.40 -4.01
C PRO A 483 5.88 13.80 -5.09
N PRO A 484 6.09 13.41 -6.37
CA PRO A 484 5.14 13.70 -7.45
C PRO A 484 3.75 13.12 -7.20
N LEU A 485 2.70 13.89 -7.54
CA LEU A 485 1.30 13.49 -7.53
C LEU A 485 0.62 14.00 -8.80
N GLU A 486 0.89 13.32 -9.90
CA GLU A 486 0.44 13.69 -11.23
C GLU A 486 -1.08 13.68 -11.34
N PRO A 487 -1.73 14.83 -11.71
CA PRO A 487 -3.17 14.88 -11.92
C PRO A 487 -3.58 14.07 -13.14
N LYS A 488 -4.78 13.54 -13.11
CA LYS A 488 -5.43 12.97 -14.29
C LYS A 488 -5.50 14.00 -15.41
N HIS A 489 -5.25 13.53 -16.63
CA HIS A 489 -5.34 14.30 -17.85
C HIS A 489 -6.76 14.29 -18.43
N PHE A 490 -7.22 15.46 -18.89
CA PHE A 490 -8.48 15.63 -19.58
C PHE A 490 -8.26 16.47 -20.85
N GLU A 491 -8.62 15.93 -21.99
CA GLU A 491 -8.35 16.51 -23.30
C GLU A 491 -8.69 18.01 -23.40
N TRP A 492 -9.83 18.42 -22.85
CA TRP A 492 -10.25 19.82 -22.92
C TRP A 492 -9.36 20.75 -22.08
N SER A 493 -8.96 20.33 -20.88
CA SER A 493 -8.10 21.14 -20.00
C SER A 493 -6.67 21.15 -20.52
N ASP A 494 -6.18 20.03 -21.04
CA ASP A 494 -4.84 19.96 -21.66
C ASP A 494 -4.76 20.86 -22.89
N ALA A 495 -5.81 20.90 -23.71
CA ALA A 495 -5.91 21.81 -24.86
C ALA A 495 -5.93 23.30 -24.45
N LEU A 496 -6.70 23.64 -23.38
CA LEU A 496 -6.72 24.99 -22.84
C LEU A 496 -5.34 25.38 -22.29
N LEU A 497 -4.72 24.51 -21.49
CA LEU A 497 -3.43 24.80 -20.83
C LEU A 497 -2.24 24.81 -21.80
N ALA A 498 -2.38 24.21 -22.97
CA ALA A 498 -1.43 24.32 -24.08
C ALA A 498 -1.52 25.69 -24.82
N ASP A 499 -2.64 26.40 -24.70
CA ASP A 499 -2.86 27.72 -25.25
C ASP A 499 -2.65 28.81 -24.18
N ALA A 500 -1.40 29.26 -24.05
CA ALA A 500 -1.03 30.23 -23.04
C ALA A 500 -1.72 31.59 -23.23
N ASP A 501 -2.06 31.97 -24.49
CA ASP A 501 -2.75 33.21 -24.77
C ASP A 501 -4.21 33.13 -24.34
N ALA A 502 -4.89 32.00 -24.57
CA ALA A 502 -6.24 31.78 -24.06
C ALA A 502 -6.31 31.83 -22.53
N CYS A 503 -5.33 31.25 -21.83
CA CYS A 503 -5.25 31.32 -20.37
C CYS A 503 -5.06 32.76 -19.88
N ASP A 504 -4.22 33.54 -20.55
CA ASP A 504 -3.91 34.93 -20.22
C ASP A 504 -5.15 35.82 -20.47
N ASP A 505 -5.83 35.66 -21.60
CA ASP A 505 -7.07 36.38 -21.93
C ASP A 505 -8.17 36.16 -20.88
N LEU A 506 -8.30 34.95 -20.35
CA LEU A 506 -9.27 34.65 -19.29
C LEU A 506 -8.94 35.42 -18.00
N LEU A 507 -7.67 35.45 -17.62
CA LEU A 507 -7.21 36.16 -16.42
C LEU A 507 -7.30 37.69 -16.60
N ASP A 508 -7.01 38.21 -17.78
CA ASP A 508 -7.14 39.64 -18.06
C ASP A 508 -8.60 40.09 -18.05
N ARG A 509 -9.50 39.26 -18.56
CA ARG A 509 -10.93 39.57 -18.64
C ARG A 509 -11.66 39.44 -17.31
N TYR A 510 -11.33 38.42 -16.53
CA TYR A 510 -12.12 38.05 -15.35
C TYR A 510 -11.38 38.19 -14.01
N GLY A 511 -10.09 38.50 -14.06
CA GLY A 511 -9.22 38.64 -12.89
C GLY A 511 -8.56 37.31 -12.49
N SER A 512 -7.59 37.39 -11.57
CA SER A 512 -6.91 36.24 -11.00
C SER A 512 -7.34 36.04 -9.54
N PRO A 513 -7.68 34.80 -9.12
CA PRO A 513 -7.82 33.60 -9.95
C PRO A 513 -9.15 33.56 -10.72
N VAL A 514 -9.18 32.71 -11.74
CA VAL A 514 -10.42 32.37 -12.47
C VAL A 514 -10.67 30.86 -12.41
N ASN A 515 -11.92 30.47 -12.14
CA ASN A 515 -12.39 29.09 -12.21
C ASN A 515 -12.90 28.81 -13.63
N VAL A 516 -12.21 27.96 -14.38
CA VAL A 516 -12.66 27.54 -15.71
C VAL A 516 -13.39 26.20 -15.59
N LEU A 517 -14.64 26.16 -16.01
CA LEU A 517 -15.56 25.03 -15.85
C LEU A 517 -15.95 24.42 -17.18
N ASN A 518 -15.92 23.09 -17.27
CA ASN A 518 -16.48 22.36 -18.40
C ASN A 518 -17.49 21.33 -17.88
N PRO A 519 -18.77 21.42 -18.21
CA PRO A 519 -19.79 20.49 -17.76
C PRO A 519 -19.80 19.15 -18.52
N ALA A 520 -19.15 19.04 -19.68
CA ALA A 520 -19.21 17.83 -20.51
C ALA A 520 -18.74 16.54 -19.82
N PRO A 521 -17.64 16.52 -19.02
CA PRO A 521 -17.26 15.33 -18.28
C PRO A 521 -18.30 14.87 -17.25
N MET A 522 -19.08 15.78 -16.67
CA MET A 522 -20.14 15.44 -15.73
C MET A 522 -21.18 14.50 -16.34
N GLN A 523 -21.58 14.74 -17.58
CA GLN A 523 -22.52 13.87 -18.30
C GLN A 523 -21.97 12.44 -18.40
N ALA A 524 -20.73 12.28 -18.82
CA ALA A 524 -20.10 10.96 -18.94
C ALA A 524 -20.00 10.25 -17.57
N ASN A 525 -19.70 10.98 -16.50
CA ASN A 525 -19.65 10.45 -15.15
C ASN A 525 -21.04 10.00 -14.63
N ILE A 526 -22.11 10.71 -15.00
CA ILE A 526 -23.50 10.30 -14.72
C ILE A 526 -23.84 9.04 -15.50
N ASP A 527 -23.57 9.03 -16.81
CA ASP A 527 -23.90 7.92 -17.70
C ASP A 527 -23.22 6.62 -17.27
N GLU A 528 -21.99 6.69 -16.76
CA GLU A 528 -21.26 5.55 -16.21
C GLU A 528 -22.02 4.90 -15.04
N LEU A 529 -22.51 5.71 -14.08
CA LEU A 529 -23.27 5.22 -12.93
C LEU A 529 -24.62 4.64 -13.33
N VAL A 530 -25.35 5.33 -14.21
CA VAL A 530 -26.66 4.87 -14.71
C VAL A 530 -26.52 3.55 -15.48
N ALA A 531 -25.48 3.46 -16.34
CA ALA A 531 -25.20 2.24 -17.08
C ALA A 531 -24.83 1.06 -16.17
N ALA A 532 -24.06 1.30 -15.12
CA ALA A 532 -23.70 0.26 -14.13
C ALA A 532 -24.94 -0.28 -13.41
N GLY A 533 -25.81 0.59 -12.91
CA GLY A 533 -27.08 0.17 -12.30
C GLY A 533 -27.93 -0.66 -13.26
N LYS A 534 -28.03 -0.23 -14.52
CA LYS A 534 -28.77 -0.95 -15.57
C LYS A 534 -28.17 -2.35 -15.82
N ARG A 535 -26.84 -2.49 -15.85
CA ARG A 535 -26.18 -3.81 -15.98
C ARG A 535 -26.55 -4.75 -14.82
N CYS A 536 -26.72 -4.19 -13.62
CA CYS A 536 -27.15 -4.95 -12.45
C CYS A 536 -28.68 -5.15 -12.37
N GLY A 537 -29.46 -4.64 -13.32
CA GLY A 537 -30.92 -4.75 -13.32
C GLY A 537 -31.64 -3.80 -12.36
N VAL A 538 -30.99 -2.72 -11.91
CA VAL A 538 -31.53 -1.71 -11.01
C VAL A 538 -31.63 -0.35 -11.71
N GLU A 539 -32.83 0.23 -11.75
CA GLU A 539 -32.99 1.62 -12.21
C GLU A 539 -32.25 2.56 -11.26
N THR A 540 -31.27 3.30 -11.78
CA THR A 540 -30.44 4.21 -10.99
C THR A 540 -30.69 5.65 -11.44
N LYS A 541 -30.94 6.54 -10.47
CA LYS A 541 -31.08 7.99 -10.65
C LYS A 541 -29.96 8.70 -9.93
N VAL A 542 -29.37 9.69 -10.58
CA VAL A 542 -28.28 10.48 -10.03
C VAL A 542 -28.80 11.88 -9.68
N PHE A 543 -28.51 12.33 -8.47
CA PHE A 543 -28.80 13.68 -7.99
C PHE A 543 -27.48 14.40 -7.75
N TYR A 544 -27.18 15.39 -8.54
CA TYR A 544 -25.96 16.19 -8.38
C TYR A 544 -25.96 16.89 -7.04
N ALA A 545 -25.01 16.61 -6.19
CA ALA A 545 -24.87 17.29 -4.88
C ALA A 545 -24.31 18.70 -5.07
N ARG A 546 -25.19 19.72 -5.09
CA ARG A 546 -24.86 21.09 -5.43
C ARG A 546 -23.82 21.72 -4.48
N LYS A 547 -23.76 21.26 -3.23
CA LYS A 547 -22.72 21.64 -2.26
C LYS A 547 -21.29 21.41 -2.74
N ALA A 548 -21.09 20.56 -3.75
CA ALA A 548 -19.76 20.28 -4.32
C ALA A 548 -19.26 21.44 -5.20
N ASN A 549 -20.15 22.19 -5.85
CA ASN A 549 -19.81 23.39 -6.63
C ASN A 549 -21.03 24.28 -6.79
N LYS A 550 -20.89 25.58 -6.55
CA LYS A 550 -22.01 26.53 -6.60
C LYS A 550 -22.39 26.98 -8.01
N ALA A 551 -21.60 26.69 -9.06
CA ALA A 551 -21.88 27.07 -10.42
C ALA A 551 -23.19 26.44 -10.92
N LEU A 552 -23.99 27.23 -11.65
CA LEU A 552 -25.32 26.83 -12.09
C LEU A 552 -25.27 25.95 -13.33
N VAL A 553 -24.23 26.04 -14.16
CA VAL A 553 -24.03 25.18 -15.31
C VAL A 553 -24.11 23.69 -14.99
N PHE A 554 -23.73 23.26 -13.80
CA PHE A 554 -23.83 21.85 -13.38
C PHE A 554 -25.27 21.46 -12.99
N ALA A 555 -26.04 22.39 -12.42
CA ALA A 555 -27.47 22.19 -12.17
C ALA A 555 -28.24 22.10 -13.50
N ASP A 556 -27.90 22.98 -14.46
CA ASP A 556 -28.47 22.97 -15.82
C ASP A 556 -28.12 21.64 -16.52
N THR A 557 -26.90 21.16 -16.42
CA THR A 557 -26.49 19.86 -16.96
C THR A 557 -27.30 18.71 -16.37
N ALA A 558 -27.51 18.68 -15.06
CA ALA A 558 -28.33 17.66 -14.40
C ALA A 558 -29.80 17.74 -14.88
N ARG A 559 -30.36 18.95 -15.03
CA ARG A 559 -31.71 19.19 -15.58
C ARG A 559 -31.83 18.64 -17.02
N ASP A 560 -30.93 19.05 -17.90
CA ASP A 560 -30.99 18.79 -19.34
C ASP A 560 -30.80 17.30 -19.65
N THR A 561 -30.08 16.58 -18.80
CA THR A 561 -29.83 15.14 -18.88
C THR A 561 -30.90 14.28 -18.19
N GLY A 562 -31.94 14.91 -17.64
CA GLY A 562 -33.04 14.22 -16.97
C GLY A 562 -32.71 13.68 -15.57
N ASN A 563 -31.59 14.14 -15.01
CA ASN A 563 -31.12 13.79 -13.65
C ASN A 563 -31.64 14.79 -12.62
N GLY A 564 -31.30 14.62 -11.37
CA GLY A 564 -31.76 15.46 -10.25
C GLY A 564 -30.64 16.29 -9.64
N VAL A 565 -31.03 17.10 -8.64
CA VAL A 565 -30.10 17.92 -7.84
C VAL A 565 -30.40 17.73 -6.35
N ASP A 566 -29.37 17.50 -5.55
CA ASP A 566 -29.41 17.54 -4.10
C ASP A 566 -29.02 18.94 -3.61
N VAL A 567 -29.87 19.53 -2.76
CA VAL A 567 -29.70 20.89 -2.20
C VAL A 567 -29.66 20.85 -0.67
N ALA A 568 -28.88 21.77 -0.09
CA ALA A 568 -28.61 21.82 1.34
C ALA A 568 -28.98 23.17 1.99
N SER A 569 -29.59 24.13 1.24
CA SER A 569 -30.00 25.43 1.78
C SER A 569 -31.17 26.03 0.98
N GLU A 570 -31.79 27.06 1.55
CA GLU A 570 -32.87 27.79 0.87
C GLU A 570 -32.38 28.48 -0.41
N ASN A 571 -31.18 29.08 -0.35
CA ASN A 571 -30.62 29.76 -1.52
C ASN A 571 -30.32 28.76 -2.66
N GLU A 572 -29.73 27.60 -2.35
CA GLU A 572 -29.53 26.55 -3.35
C GLU A 572 -30.86 26.11 -3.97
N LEU A 573 -31.88 25.85 -3.14
CA LEU A 573 -33.20 25.45 -3.62
C LEU A 573 -33.83 26.52 -4.54
N ARG A 574 -33.80 27.80 -4.14
CA ARG A 574 -34.32 28.88 -4.97
C ARG A 574 -33.59 29.03 -6.30
N GLN A 575 -32.29 28.93 -6.28
CA GLN A 575 -31.48 29.03 -7.50
C GLN A 575 -31.78 27.87 -8.46
N VAL A 576 -31.85 26.64 -7.96
CA VAL A 576 -32.13 25.45 -8.77
C VAL A 576 -33.55 25.48 -9.35
N LEU A 577 -34.55 25.91 -8.55
CA LEU A 577 -35.92 26.13 -9.05
C LEU A 577 -35.98 27.27 -10.08
N GLY A 578 -35.22 28.34 -9.89
CA GLY A 578 -35.10 29.45 -10.83
C GLY A 578 -34.42 29.08 -12.15
N HIS A 579 -33.71 27.94 -12.19
CA HIS A 579 -33.15 27.32 -13.40
C HIS A 579 -34.00 26.17 -13.95
N ASP A 580 -35.29 26.18 -13.64
CA ASP A 580 -36.31 25.26 -14.18
C ASP A 580 -36.05 23.77 -13.88
N VAL A 581 -35.31 23.41 -12.80
CA VAL A 581 -35.24 22.03 -12.35
C VAL A 581 -36.57 21.69 -11.69
N PRO A 582 -37.29 20.64 -12.18
CA PRO A 582 -38.59 20.28 -11.60
C PRO A 582 -38.43 19.82 -10.15
N GLY A 583 -39.34 20.22 -9.26
CA GLY A 583 -39.29 19.90 -7.85
C GLY A 583 -39.20 18.38 -7.53
N GLU A 584 -39.86 17.54 -8.32
CA GLU A 584 -39.80 16.11 -8.22
C GLU A 584 -38.39 15.51 -8.54
N ARG A 585 -37.53 16.31 -9.14
CA ARG A 585 -36.13 15.95 -9.40
C ARG A 585 -35.16 16.68 -8.46
N ILE A 586 -35.66 17.20 -7.35
CA ILE A 586 -34.84 17.84 -6.32
C ILE A 586 -34.99 17.05 -5.01
N ILE A 587 -33.86 16.79 -4.33
CA ILE A 587 -33.81 16.26 -2.97
C ILE A 587 -33.26 17.33 -2.05
N LEU A 588 -33.95 17.56 -0.92
CA LEU A 588 -33.50 18.45 0.14
C LEU A 588 -32.90 17.62 1.27
N SER A 589 -31.58 17.50 1.30
CA SER A 589 -30.83 16.69 2.28
C SER A 589 -30.14 17.53 3.38
N ALA A 590 -30.49 18.81 3.51
CA ALA A 590 -29.92 19.72 4.51
C ALA A 590 -29.92 19.14 5.94
N ALA A 591 -28.88 19.41 6.72
CA ALA A 591 -28.77 18.96 8.11
C ALA A 591 -29.76 19.67 9.06
N ILE A 592 -30.04 20.94 8.77
CA ILE A 592 -31.01 21.76 9.51
C ILE A 592 -31.90 22.45 8.49
N LYS A 593 -33.24 22.31 8.68
CA LYS A 593 -34.22 22.82 7.73
C LYS A 593 -35.16 23.78 8.51
N PRO A 594 -35.01 25.11 8.37
CA PRO A 594 -35.99 26.07 8.87
C PRO A 594 -37.35 25.87 8.22
N ASP A 595 -38.45 26.27 8.91
CA ASP A 595 -39.82 26.09 8.42
C ASP A 595 -40.05 26.74 7.05
N ARG A 596 -39.43 27.90 6.77
CA ARG A 596 -39.50 28.56 5.47
C ARG A 596 -38.88 27.71 4.32
N LEU A 597 -37.80 26.98 4.61
CA LEU A 597 -37.17 26.07 3.65
C LEU A 597 -38.05 24.84 3.45
N LEU A 598 -38.60 24.27 4.53
CA LEU A 598 -39.52 23.13 4.45
C LEU A 598 -40.77 23.52 3.67
N GLN A 599 -41.33 24.68 3.92
CA GLN A 599 -42.51 25.14 3.17
C GLN A 599 -42.21 25.35 1.69
N LEU A 600 -41.08 25.97 1.34
CA LEU A 600 -40.66 26.12 -0.05
C LEU A 600 -40.52 24.76 -0.73
N ALA A 601 -39.95 23.77 -0.06
CA ALA A 601 -39.79 22.41 -0.59
C ALA A 601 -41.15 21.72 -0.80
N ILE A 602 -42.09 21.87 0.13
CA ILE A 602 -43.44 21.32 0.05
C ILE A 602 -44.20 21.95 -1.12
N ASP A 603 -44.16 23.29 -1.27
CA ASP A 603 -44.86 24.05 -2.27
C ASP A 603 -44.43 23.64 -3.72
N HIS A 604 -43.19 23.21 -3.86
CA HIS A 604 -42.63 22.78 -5.16
C HIS A 604 -42.54 21.25 -5.32
N GLY A 605 -43.08 20.44 -4.40
CA GLY A 605 -43.09 18.98 -4.49
C GLY A 605 -41.70 18.33 -4.40
N VAL A 606 -40.75 19.02 -3.76
CA VAL A 606 -39.38 18.53 -3.54
C VAL A 606 -39.38 17.35 -2.55
N VAL A 607 -38.54 16.36 -2.77
CA VAL A 607 -38.35 15.26 -1.81
C VAL A 607 -37.53 15.73 -0.63
N ILE A 608 -38.09 15.61 0.56
CA ILE A 608 -37.45 16.06 1.81
C ILE A 608 -36.86 14.84 2.51
N SER A 609 -35.54 14.79 2.64
CA SER A 609 -34.88 13.82 3.52
C SER A 609 -35.08 14.23 4.96
N ALA A 610 -36.04 13.62 5.66
CA ALA A 610 -36.33 13.90 7.07
C ALA A 610 -35.28 13.27 7.97
N ASP A 611 -34.55 14.10 8.72
CA ASP A 611 -33.40 13.65 9.53
C ASP A 611 -33.82 12.97 10.85
N ASN A 612 -34.95 13.34 11.40
CA ASN A 612 -35.48 12.82 12.67
C ASN A 612 -37.00 12.90 12.75
N CYS A 613 -37.59 12.20 13.74
CA CYS A 613 -39.02 12.14 13.92
C CYS A 613 -39.65 13.54 14.19
N ALA A 614 -38.96 14.39 14.95
CA ALA A 614 -39.48 15.77 15.23
C ALA A 614 -39.52 16.64 13.98
N GLU A 615 -38.56 16.50 13.08
CA GLU A 615 -38.56 17.16 11.78
C GLU A 615 -39.69 16.63 10.90
N TYR A 616 -39.93 15.32 10.88
CA TYR A 616 -41.07 14.73 10.17
C TYR A 616 -42.40 15.31 10.67
N ASP A 617 -42.59 15.44 11.97
CA ASP A 617 -43.81 16.02 12.55
C ASP A 617 -43.98 17.49 12.17
N ARG A 618 -42.87 18.25 12.06
CA ARG A 618 -42.90 19.65 11.57
C ARG A 618 -43.31 19.70 10.08
N ILE A 619 -42.75 18.83 9.25
CA ILE A 619 -43.09 18.71 7.83
C ILE A 619 -44.57 18.39 7.68
N ARG A 620 -45.08 17.40 8.41
CA ARG A 620 -46.50 17.04 8.44
C ARG A 620 -47.39 18.22 8.77
N LYS A 621 -47.07 18.94 9.87
CA LYS A 621 -47.83 20.10 10.30
C LYS A 621 -47.84 21.23 9.28
N LEU A 622 -46.70 21.50 8.63
CA LEU A 622 -46.60 22.50 7.56
C LEU A 622 -47.44 22.12 6.35
N ALA A 623 -47.39 20.86 5.95
CA ALA A 623 -48.17 20.30 4.84
C ALA A 623 -49.69 20.36 5.14
N GLU A 624 -50.12 19.97 6.36
CA GLU A 624 -51.51 20.10 6.83
C GLU A 624 -51.99 21.55 6.78
N ASN A 625 -51.16 22.50 7.26
CA ASN A 625 -51.51 23.93 7.28
C ASN A 625 -51.65 24.57 5.88
N SER A 626 -50.84 24.14 4.94
CA SER A 626 -50.84 24.63 3.54
C SER A 626 -51.83 23.89 2.64
N GLY A 627 -52.38 22.77 3.12
CA GLY A 627 -53.22 21.93 2.29
C GLY A 627 -52.47 21.20 1.14
N ALA A 628 -51.14 21.21 1.18
CA ALA A 628 -50.26 20.52 0.28
C ALA A 628 -49.90 19.12 0.79
N ARG A 629 -49.34 18.27 -0.05
CA ARG A 629 -48.83 16.96 0.35
C ARG A 629 -47.32 16.97 0.28
N ALA A 630 -46.65 16.71 1.42
CA ALA A 630 -45.20 16.63 1.48
C ALA A 630 -44.68 15.28 1.01
N ARG A 631 -43.63 15.27 0.24
CA ARG A 631 -42.91 14.06 -0.21
C ARG A 631 -41.67 13.86 0.68
N VAL A 632 -41.61 12.74 1.41
CA VAL A 632 -40.60 12.52 2.45
C VAL A 632 -39.87 11.22 2.23
N ALA A 633 -38.55 11.26 2.45
CA ALA A 633 -37.70 10.08 2.60
C ALA A 633 -37.09 10.12 4.03
N PRO A 634 -37.55 9.28 4.98
CA PRO A 634 -36.92 9.20 6.30
C PRO A 634 -35.46 8.78 6.18
N ARG A 635 -34.59 9.48 6.91
CA ARG A 635 -33.16 9.20 6.92
C ARG A 635 -32.81 8.15 7.95
N LEU A 636 -32.30 7.01 7.47
CA LEU A 636 -31.87 5.89 8.30
C LEU A 636 -30.46 6.12 8.85
N ALA A 637 -30.30 6.01 10.17
CA ALA A 637 -29.00 5.81 10.83
C ALA A 637 -28.70 4.30 10.90
N PRO A 638 -27.70 3.81 10.17
CA PRO A 638 -27.37 2.38 10.17
C PRO A 638 -26.94 1.86 11.53
N ASP A 639 -26.88 0.55 11.67
CA ASP A 639 -26.55 -0.13 12.92
C ASP A 639 -25.10 0.18 13.35
N PRO A 640 -24.88 0.84 14.52
CA PRO A 640 -23.56 1.19 15.02
C PRO A 640 -22.71 -0.03 15.42
N ASP A 641 -23.31 -1.22 15.59
CA ASP A 641 -22.55 -2.46 15.82
C ASP A 641 -21.87 -2.98 14.56
N THR A 642 -22.33 -2.56 13.38
CA THR A 642 -21.80 -2.98 12.08
C THR A 642 -21.15 -1.85 11.29
N MET A 643 -21.45 -0.60 11.61
CA MET A 643 -20.97 0.61 10.91
C MET A 643 -20.58 1.72 11.88
N PRO A 644 -19.66 2.62 11.46
CA PRO A 644 -19.33 3.77 12.28
C PRO A 644 -20.57 4.60 12.64
N PRO A 645 -20.68 5.09 13.89
CA PRO A 645 -21.82 5.88 14.31
C PRO A 645 -21.92 7.19 13.50
N THR A 646 -23.15 7.59 13.18
CA THR A 646 -23.46 8.85 12.48
C THR A 646 -24.27 9.78 13.35
N ARG A 647 -24.13 11.09 13.12
CA ARG A 647 -24.98 12.12 13.76
C ARG A 647 -26.31 12.33 13.02
N PHE A 648 -26.53 11.65 11.92
CA PHE A 648 -27.68 11.85 11.04
C PHE A 648 -28.64 10.67 11.09
N GLY A 649 -29.93 10.98 10.99
CA GLY A 649 -30.97 9.98 10.87
C GLY A 649 -31.40 9.36 12.20
N GLU A 650 -32.41 8.52 12.13
CA GLU A 650 -32.94 7.71 13.23
C GLU A 650 -32.76 6.23 12.93
N ARG A 651 -32.76 5.43 13.98
CA ARG A 651 -32.67 3.96 13.87
C ARG A 651 -33.90 3.38 13.18
N LEU A 652 -33.72 2.23 12.50
CA LEU A 652 -34.79 1.52 11.82
C LEU A 652 -36.03 1.35 12.68
N HIS A 653 -35.91 0.86 13.90
CA HIS A 653 -37.05 0.62 14.81
C HIS A 653 -37.75 1.92 15.23
N THR A 654 -37.03 3.02 15.36
CA THR A 654 -37.57 4.35 15.66
C THR A 654 -38.46 4.82 14.52
N TRP A 655 -37.94 4.78 13.27
CA TRP A 655 -38.74 5.12 12.09
C TRP A 655 -39.93 4.21 11.89
N ALA A 656 -39.76 2.89 12.01
CA ALA A 656 -40.85 1.93 11.85
C ALA A 656 -41.99 2.17 12.87
N ALA A 657 -41.66 2.50 14.12
CA ALA A 657 -42.65 2.85 15.14
C ALA A 657 -43.34 4.19 14.88
N HIS A 658 -42.56 5.23 14.50
CA HIS A 658 -43.09 6.58 14.26
C HIS A 658 -44.00 6.67 13.02
N LEU A 659 -43.70 5.87 11.98
CA LEU A 659 -44.43 5.80 10.71
C LEU A 659 -45.38 4.59 10.62
N ALA A 660 -45.75 4.01 11.76
CA ALA A 660 -46.64 2.85 11.82
C ALA A 660 -48.06 3.13 11.26
N THR A 661 -48.43 4.40 11.12
CA THR A 661 -49.70 4.86 10.54
C THR A 661 -49.41 5.96 9.53
N PRO A 662 -49.82 5.83 8.27
CA PRO A 662 -49.71 6.91 7.30
C PRO A 662 -50.48 8.16 7.68
N ALA A 663 -49.91 9.31 7.34
CA ALA A 663 -50.56 10.60 7.49
C ALA A 663 -51.00 11.14 6.10
N ASP A 664 -52.22 11.61 5.95
CA ASP A 664 -52.76 12.04 4.65
C ASP A 664 -51.95 13.18 4.00
N ALA A 665 -51.38 14.04 4.82
CA ALA A 665 -50.58 15.18 4.37
C ALA A 665 -49.13 14.83 3.98
N VAL A 666 -48.68 13.59 4.22
CA VAL A 666 -47.32 13.16 3.94
C VAL A 666 -47.29 11.89 3.13
N GLU A 667 -46.51 11.87 2.06
CA GLU A 667 -46.19 10.70 1.27
C GLU A 667 -44.76 10.29 1.53
N VAL A 668 -44.57 9.07 2.11
CA VAL A 668 -43.24 8.49 2.24
C VAL A 668 -42.87 7.84 0.91
N VAL A 669 -42.02 8.53 0.13
CA VAL A 669 -41.71 8.15 -1.26
C VAL A 669 -40.46 7.27 -1.39
N GLY A 670 -39.62 7.20 -0.36
CA GLY A 670 -38.40 6.40 -0.33
C GLY A 670 -37.77 6.37 1.04
N VAL A 671 -36.57 5.83 1.16
CA VAL A 671 -35.72 5.85 2.36
C VAL A 671 -34.35 6.40 1.98
N HIS A 672 -33.76 7.21 2.82
CA HIS A 672 -32.43 7.81 2.62
C HIS A 672 -31.44 7.28 3.66
N ALA A 673 -30.22 6.93 3.25
CA ALA A 673 -29.08 6.64 4.12
C ALA A 673 -27.81 7.26 3.53
N HIS A 674 -27.13 8.10 4.31
CA HIS A 674 -25.90 8.74 3.86
C HIS A 674 -24.74 8.33 4.76
N LEU A 675 -23.77 7.61 4.20
CA LEU A 675 -22.62 7.06 4.92
C LEU A 675 -21.37 7.90 4.70
N HIS A 676 -20.54 7.96 5.74
CA HIS A 676 -19.16 8.42 5.60
C HIS A 676 -18.30 7.31 4.97
N GLY A 677 -17.24 7.68 4.24
CA GLY A 677 -16.34 6.72 3.58
C GLY A 677 -16.81 6.26 2.20
N TYR A 678 -16.09 5.30 1.63
CA TYR A 678 -16.20 4.89 0.22
C TYR A 678 -16.36 3.38 0.03
N ALA A 679 -16.37 2.57 1.09
CA ALA A 679 -16.44 1.12 0.99
C ALA A 679 -17.77 0.67 0.36
N ALA A 680 -17.70 -0.16 -0.67
CA ALA A 680 -18.88 -0.72 -1.32
C ALA A 680 -19.67 -1.65 -0.39
N ALA A 681 -18.97 -2.42 0.44
CA ALA A 681 -19.58 -3.33 1.42
C ALA A 681 -20.47 -2.60 2.44
N ASP A 682 -20.06 -1.42 2.91
CA ASP A 682 -20.86 -0.63 3.84
C ASP A 682 -22.17 -0.14 3.17
N ARG A 683 -22.10 0.25 1.88
CA ARG A 683 -23.29 0.64 1.09
C ARG A 683 -24.23 -0.55 0.90
N SER A 684 -23.69 -1.73 0.58
CA SER A 684 -24.47 -2.96 0.46
C SER A 684 -25.19 -3.31 1.77
N ALA A 685 -24.51 -3.16 2.90
CA ALA A 685 -25.09 -3.41 4.22
C ALA A 685 -26.22 -2.40 4.53
N ALA A 686 -25.96 -1.09 4.29
CA ALA A 686 -26.99 -0.05 4.48
C ALA A 686 -28.21 -0.25 3.56
N LEU A 687 -28.02 -0.67 2.31
CA LEU A 687 -29.12 -1.02 1.40
C LEU A 687 -29.99 -2.15 1.97
N ARG A 688 -29.40 -3.17 2.56
CA ARG A 688 -30.16 -4.26 3.19
C ARG A 688 -30.98 -3.75 4.38
N GLU A 689 -30.41 -2.88 5.21
CA GLU A 689 -31.12 -2.29 6.34
C GLU A 689 -32.25 -1.34 5.87
N CYS A 690 -32.01 -0.52 4.82
CA CYS A 690 -33.02 0.28 4.16
C CYS A 690 -34.18 -0.55 3.62
N MET A 691 -33.90 -1.68 2.97
CA MET A 691 -34.93 -2.61 2.48
C MET A 691 -35.78 -3.18 3.60
N THR A 692 -35.18 -3.46 4.77
CA THR A 692 -35.90 -3.90 5.96
C THR A 692 -36.86 -2.81 6.47
N LEU A 693 -36.41 -1.55 6.48
CA LEU A 693 -37.27 -0.42 6.81
C LEU A 693 -38.40 -0.26 5.79
N ILE A 694 -38.10 -0.36 4.50
CA ILE A 694 -39.11 -0.31 3.41
C ILE A 694 -40.16 -1.40 3.58
N ASP A 695 -39.78 -2.63 3.92
CA ASP A 695 -40.71 -3.72 4.19
C ASP A 695 -41.67 -3.37 5.36
N ALA A 696 -41.14 -2.79 6.45
CA ALA A 696 -41.94 -2.34 7.59
C ALA A 696 -42.91 -1.19 7.19
N LEU A 697 -42.43 -0.20 6.43
CA LEU A 697 -43.23 0.92 5.93
C LEU A 697 -44.32 0.45 4.97
N THR A 698 -44.03 -0.52 4.10
CA THR A 698 -45.01 -1.10 3.19
C THR A 698 -46.08 -1.86 3.96
N ALA A 699 -45.72 -2.63 4.96
CA ALA A 699 -46.66 -3.30 5.85
C ALA A 699 -47.55 -2.32 6.63
N ALA A 700 -47.05 -1.10 6.92
CA ALA A 700 -47.79 0.01 7.52
C ALA A 700 -48.71 0.74 6.54
N GLY A 701 -48.62 0.48 5.24
CA GLY A 701 -49.48 1.10 4.20
C GLY A 701 -48.81 2.24 3.44
N HIS A 702 -47.51 2.49 3.59
CA HIS A 702 -46.75 3.41 2.74
C HIS A 702 -46.35 2.75 1.44
N THR A 703 -45.97 3.56 0.44
CA THR A 703 -45.56 3.11 -0.89
C THR A 703 -44.22 3.66 -1.33
N PRO A 704 -43.14 3.39 -0.57
CA PRO A 704 -41.81 3.86 -0.95
C PRO A 704 -41.33 3.18 -2.26
N THR A 705 -40.72 3.96 -3.15
CA THR A 705 -40.33 3.49 -4.50
C THR A 705 -38.82 3.56 -4.75
N PHE A 706 -38.03 4.09 -3.82
CA PHE A 706 -36.60 4.21 -3.97
C PHE A 706 -35.84 4.07 -2.64
N ILE A 707 -34.56 3.76 -2.76
CA ILE A 707 -33.57 3.97 -1.70
C ILE A 707 -32.54 4.96 -2.21
N ASP A 708 -32.26 5.99 -1.41
CA ASP A 708 -31.16 6.91 -1.63
C ASP A 708 -30.00 6.55 -0.70
N ILE A 709 -28.82 6.30 -1.24
CA ILE A 709 -27.61 6.00 -0.46
C ILE A 709 -26.65 7.19 -0.36
N GLY A 710 -27.10 8.36 -0.78
CA GLY A 710 -26.33 9.60 -0.72
C GLY A 710 -25.10 9.62 -1.61
N GLY A 711 -24.09 10.34 -1.16
CA GLY A 711 -22.80 10.47 -1.83
C GLY A 711 -21.78 9.40 -1.43
N GLY A 712 -20.50 9.79 -1.46
CA GLY A 712 -19.40 8.86 -1.13
C GLY A 712 -19.08 7.87 -2.24
N VAL A 713 -19.32 8.26 -3.49
CA VAL A 713 -18.88 7.54 -4.67
C VAL A 713 -17.40 7.83 -4.92
N PRO A 714 -16.52 6.82 -4.92
CA PRO A 714 -15.08 7.01 -5.07
C PRO A 714 -14.69 7.49 -6.46
N MET A 715 -13.59 8.27 -6.51
CA MET A 715 -12.94 8.72 -7.73
C MET A 715 -11.42 8.76 -7.54
N ARG A 716 -10.69 8.92 -8.63
CA ARG A 716 -9.24 9.16 -8.64
C ARG A 716 -8.94 10.58 -9.07
N TYR A 717 -7.97 11.20 -8.42
CA TYR A 717 -7.37 12.47 -8.84
C TYR A 717 -6.07 12.28 -9.60
N LEU A 718 -5.39 11.15 -9.37
CA LEU A 718 -4.06 10.87 -9.87
C LEU A 718 -4.08 9.97 -11.09
N GLU A 719 -3.08 10.12 -11.94
CA GLU A 719 -2.84 9.21 -13.06
C GLU A 719 -2.32 7.85 -12.58
N HIS A 720 -1.50 7.83 -11.50
CA HIS A 720 -0.78 6.64 -11.06
C HIS A 720 -0.96 6.33 -9.57
N GLU A 721 -1.35 5.08 -9.25
CA GLU A 721 -1.45 4.58 -7.88
C GLU A 721 -0.12 4.62 -7.13
N SER A 722 0.97 4.30 -7.82
CA SER A 722 2.32 4.27 -7.27
C SER A 722 2.74 5.59 -6.64
N GLN A 723 2.34 6.72 -7.24
CA GLN A 723 2.61 8.05 -6.71
C GLN A 723 1.84 8.30 -5.40
N TRP A 724 0.60 7.81 -5.30
CA TRP A 724 -0.16 7.89 -4.06
C TRP A 724 0.48 7.07 -2.93
N ARG A 725 0.94 5.86 -3.22
CA ARG A 725 1.68 5.02 -2.26
C ARG A 725 2.98 5.70 -1.83
N ALA A 726 3.77 6.20 -2.79
CA ALA A 726 5.00 6.93 -2.51
C ALA A 726 4.77 8.16 -1.61
N TYR A 727 3.70 8.91 -1.85
CA TYR A 727 3.31 10.03 -1.00
C TYR A 727 2.95 9.58 0.42
N GLN A 728 2.12 8.54 0.55
CA GLN A 728 1.72 8.01 1.86
C GLN A 728 2.92 7.55 2.68
N ASP A 729 3.89 6.94 2.03
CA ASP A 729 5.11 6.51 2.70
C ASP A 729 6.02 7.68 3.05
N ALA A 730 6.20 8.63 2.14
CA ALA A 730 6.98 9.84 2.40
C ALA A 730 6.42 10.63 3.61
N ILE A 731 5.10 10.78 3.69
CA ILE A 731 4.47 11.50 4.82
C ILE A 731 4.58 10.73 6.14
N LYS A 732 4.52 9.39 6.12
CA LYS A 732 4.79 8.56 7.31
C LYS A 732 6.22 8.76 7.80
N LEU A 733 7.20 8.76 6.89
CA LEU A 733 8.60 8.94 7.21
C LEU A 733 8.89 10.34 7.77
N GLN A 734 8.29 11.37 7.15
CA GLN A 734 8.39 12.73 7.67
C GLN A 734 7.79 12.84 9.08
N ARG A 735 6.60 12.25 9.32
CA ARG A 735 5.96 12.23 10.65
C ARG A 735 6.81 11.52 11.71
N ALA A 736 7.55 10.51 11.32
CA ALA A 736 8.45 9.76 12.17
C ALA A 736 9.83 10.43 12.35
N GLY A 737 10.10 11.55 11.64
CA GLY A 737 11.39 12.24 11.69
C GLY A 737 12.52 11.55 10.92
N TYR A 738 12.20 10.59 10.04
CA TYR A 738 13.18 9.81 9.26
C TYR A 738 13.44 10.36 7.86
N ALA A 739 12.74 11.41 7.46
CA ALA A 739 12.93 12.06 6.16
C ALA A 739 12.92 13.59 6.30
N GLU A 740 13.65 14.27 5.42
CA GLU A 740 13.60 15.73 5.31
C GLU A 740 12.16 16.17 5.03
N PRO A 741 11.67 17.22 5.72
CA PRO A 741 10.32 17.70 5.53
C PRO A 741 10.11 18.28 4.12
N PHE A 742 9.13 17.75 3.42
CA PHE A 742 8.66 18.28 2.14
C PHE A 742 7.35 19.09 2.27
N THR A 743 6.78 19.13 3.48
CA THR A 743 5.60 19.93 3.79
C THR A 743 5.95 21.17 4.60
N TRP A 744 5.11 22.20 4.50
CA TRP A 744 5.29 23.46 5.24
C TRP A 744 5.35 23.22 6.75
N LYS A 745 6.43 23.69 7.40
CA LYS A 745 6.67 23.53 8.85
C LYS A 745 6.49 22.07 9.33
N SER A 746 6.84 21.13 8.51
CA SER A 746 6.64 19.68 8.78
C SER A 746 5.17 19.31 9.03
N ASP A 747 4.22 20.01 8.42
CA ASP A 747 2.79 19.72 8.57
C ASP A 747 2.53 18.23 8.31
N PRO A 748 1.93 17.51 9.25
CA PRO A 748 1.70 16.06 9.12
C PRO A 748 0.62 15.69 8.10
N LEU A 749 -0.12 16.63 7.52
CA LEU A 749 -1.21 16.41 6.55
C LEU A 749 -2.08 15.20 6.92
N ARG A 750 -2.66 15.22 8.14
CA ARG A 750 -3.37 14.07 8.71
C ARG A 750 -4.72 13.81 8.04
N ASN A 751 -5.36 14.86 7.58
CA ASN A 751 -6.68 14.78 6.96
C ASN A 751 -6.53 15.09 5.48
N THR A 752 -6.49 14.04 4.67
CA THR A 752 -6.45 14.15 3.22
C THR A 752 -7.51 13.25 2.60
N TYR A 753 -8.12 13.71 1.52
CA TYR A 753 -8.93 12.86 0.68
C TYR A 753 -8.06 11.72 0.13
N PRO A 754 -8.58 10.50 -0.04
CA PRO A 754 -7.82 9.44 -0.70
C PRO A 754 -7.74 9.74 -2.21
N TYR A 755 -6.61 10.27 -2.67
CA TYR A 755 -6.41 10.70 -4.06
C TYR A 755 -6.37 9.55 -5.07
N TRP A 756 -6.12 8.35 -4.59
CA TRP A 756 -6.28 7.12 -5.35
C TRP A 756 -7.24 6.18 -4.65
N GLN A 757 -8.24 5.72 -5.38
CA GLN A 757 -9.23 4.74 -4.92
C GLN A 757 -9.58 3.80 -6.07
N GLU A 758 -9.79 2.54 -5.76
CA GLU A 758 -10.32 1.50 -6.64
C GLU A 758 -11.24 0.55 -5.85
N PRO A 759 -12.32 0.10 -6.48
CA PRO A 759 -12.88 0.58 -7.76
C PRO A 759 -13.51 1.97 -7.67
N THR A 760 -13.78 2.60 -8.81
CA THR A 760 -14.45 3.90 -8.87
C THR A 760 -15.81 3.78 -9.56
N ARG A 761 -16.67 4.79 -9.35
CA ARG A 761 -17.98 5.00 -10.02
C ARG A 761 -18.71 3.71 -10.43
N GLY A 762 -18.74 3.39 -11.72
CA GLY A 762 -19.53 2.28 -12.26
C GLY A 762 -19.15 0.92 -11.67
N THR A 763 -17.86 0.57 -11.66
CA THR A 763 -17.38 -0.69 -11.11
C THR A 763 -17.61 -0.77 -9.59
N TRP A 764 -17.47 0.35 -8.88
CA TRP A 764 -17.82 0.43 -7.47
C TRP A 764 -19.31 0.18 -7.24
N LEU A 765 -20.19 0.78 -8.08
CA LEU A 765 -21.62 0.59 -7.96
C LEU A 765 -22.03 -0.86 -8.23
N GLU A 766 -21.37 -1.54 -9.17
CA GLU A 766 -21.58 -2.97 -9.41
C GLU A 766 -21.25 -3.81 -8.18
N GLN A 767 -20.17 -3.47 -7.46
CA GLN A 767 -19.86 -4.13 -6.18
C GLN A 767 -20.88 -3.83 -5.08
N VAL A 768 -21.40 -2.60 -5.00
CA VAL A 768 -22.49 -2.24 -4.07
C VAL A 768 -23.74 -3.09 -4.31
N LEU A 769 -24.06 -3.34 -5.57
CA LEU A 769 -25.24 -4.09 -5.99
C LEU A 769 -25.04 -5.60 -6.07
N ALA A 770 -23.83 -6.09 -5.81
CA ALA A 770 -23.51 -7.51 -5.81
C ALA A 770 -24.21 -8.29 -4.67
N ASP A 771 -23.91 -9.58 -4.57
CA ASP A 771 -24.34 -10.49 -3.48
C ASP A 771 -25.85 -10.47 -3.19
N GLY A 772 -26.65 -10.40 -4.27
CA GLY A 772 -28.11 -10.46 -4.21
C GLY A 772 -28.78 -9.14 -3.80
N VAL A 773 -28.06 -8.02 -3.65
CA VAL A 773 -28.63 -6.70 -3.34
C VAL A 773 -29.52 -6.24 -4.50
N ALA A 774 -29.00 -6.30 -5.73
CA ALA A 774 -29.76 -5.91 -6.93
C ALA A 774 -31.07 -6.72 -7.06
N ASP A 775 -31.00 -8.04 -6.89
CA ASP A 775 -32.18 -8.91 -6.93
C ASP A 775 -33.20 -8.57 -5.85
N ALA A 776 -32.72 -8.26 -4.63
CA ALA A 776 -33.58 -7.88 -3.52
C ALA A 776 -34.30 -6.54 -3.75
N MET A 777 -33.62 -5.57 -4.37
CA MET A 777 -34.20 -4.28 -4.78
C MET A 777 -35.22 -4.48 -5.92
N SER A 778 -34.87 -5.23 -6.96
CA SER A 778 -35.71 -5.49 -8.12
C SER A 778 -37.00 -6.22 -7.73
N LYS A 779 -36.93 -7.20 -6.82
CA LYS A 779 -38.12 -7.90 -6.28
C LYS A 779 -39.11 -6.98 -5.56
N ARG A 780 -38.65 -5.86 -5.04
CA ARG A 780 -39.45 -4.82 -4.36
C ARG A 780 -39.87 -3.69 -5.30
N GLY A 781 -39.41 -3.70 -6.56
CA GLY A 781 -39.65 -2.62 -7.52
C GLY A 781 -38.97 -1.30 -7.14
N LEU A 782 -37.83 -1.38 -6.44
CA LEU A 782 -37.12 -0.21 -5.92
C LEU A 782 -36.10 0.33 -6.91
N ARG A 783 -36.05 1.64 -7.04
CA ARG A 783 -34.96 2.38 -7.71
C ARG A 783 -33.86 2.72 -6.73
N LEU A 784 -32.65 2.88 -7.24
CA LEU A 784 -31.51 3.40 -6.50
C LEU A 784 -31.32 4.89 -6.79
N HIS A 785 -31.22 5.71 -5.77
CA HIS A 785 -30.79 7.11 -5.87
C HIS A 785 -29.36 7.27 -5.31
N LEU A 786 -28.57 8.12 -5.96
CA LEU A 786 -27.22 8.48 -5.59
C LEU A 786 -27.10 10.00 -5.58
N GLU A 787 -26.39 10.57 -4.57
CA GLU A 787 -26.10 12.01 -4.45
C GLU A 787 -24.60 12.32 -4.59
N PRO A 788 -23.91 11.89 -5.65
CA PRO A 788 -22.48 12.15 -5.78
C PRO A 788 -22.21 13.64 -6.04
N GLY A 789 -21.17 14.16 -5.38
CA GLY A 789 -20.66 15.50 -5.64
C GLY A 789 -19.34 15.43 -6.38
N ARG A 790 -18.29 15.08 -5.65
CA ARG A 790 -16.90 15.06 -6.14
C ARG A 790 -16.70 14.20 -7.38
N SER A 791 -17.22 12.99 -7.40
CA SER A 791 -17.03 12.04 -8.50
C SER A 791 -17.79 12.41 -9.79
N LEU A 792 -18.86 13.22 -9.71
CA LEU A 792 -19.50 13.77 -10.90
C LEU A 792 -18.70 14.91 -11.53
N LEU A 793 -17.98 15.65 -10.69
CA LEU A 793 -17.20 16.80 -11.12
C LEU A 793 -15.75 16.43 -11.49
N ASP A 794 -15.44 15.12 -11.58
CA ASP A 794 -14.17 14.63 -12.08
C ASP A 794 -13.93 15.08 -13.51
N GLY A 795 -12.90 15.90 -13.72
CA GLY A 795 -12.56 16.50 -15.00
C GLY A 795 -13.32 17.78 -15.36
N CYS A 796 -14.12 18.33 -14.45
CA CYS A 796 -15.04 19.43 -14.77
C CYS A 796 -14.48 20.85 -14.50
N GLY A 797 -13.26 21.00 -14.02
CA GLY A 797 -12.75 22.36 -13.81
C GLY A 797 -11.29 22.48 -13.45
N VAL A 798 -10.72 23.63 -13.79
CA VAL A 798 -9.35 24.04 -13.48
C VAL A 798 -9.36 25.46 -12.92
N ILE A 799 -8.50 25.74 -11.91
CA ILE A 799 -8.27 27.10 -11.42
C ILE A 799 -7.02 27.62 -12.11
N LEU A 800 -7.09 28.84 -12.68
CA LEU A 800 -5.93 29.54 -13.22
C LEU A 800 -5.59 30.70 -12.30
N ALA A 801 -4.32 30.84 -11.93
CA ALA A 801 -3.83 31.95 -11.11
C ALA A 801 -2.50 32.48 -11.64
N ARG A 802 -2.35 33.79 -11.69
CA ARG A 802 -1.12 34.47 -12.15
C ARG A 802 -0.06 34.41 -11.04
N VAL A 803 1.20 34.19 -11.42
CA VAL A 803 2.35 34.34 -10.55
C VAL A 803 2.64 35.81 -10.34
N ALA A 804 2.47 36.27 -9.11
CA ALA A 804 2.71 37.67 -8.72
C ALA A 804 4.19 37.94 -8.41
N PHE A 805 4.85 37.02 -7.73
CA PHE A 805 6.26 37.15 -7.36
C PHE A 805 6.93 35.79 -7.14
N VAL A 806 8.26 35.81 -7.27
CA VAL A 806 9.15 34.76 -6.78
C VAL A 806 10.17 35.40 -5.84
N LYS A 807 10.29 34.87 -4.63
CA LYS A 807 11.23 35.41 -3.64
C LYS A 807 11.74 34.33 -2.70
N THR A 808 12.80 34.66 -1.98
CA THR A 808 13.35 33.80 -0.92
C THR A 808 12.91 34.34 0.44
N ARG A 809 12.42 33.48 1.32
CA ARG A 809 12.11 33.80 2.72
C ARG A 809 13.40 34.11 3.49
N SER A 810 13.32 34.75 4.64
CA SER A 810 14.49 35.18 5.44
C SER A 810 15.44 34.04 5.85
N ASP A 811 14.94 32.79 5.88
CA ASP A 811 15.72 31.60 6.18
C ASP A 811 16.21 30.84 4.92
N GLY A 812 16.10 31.45 3.73
CA GLY A 812 16.57 30.87 2.48
C GLY A 812 15.54 30.04 1.71
N LEU A 813 14.30 29.84 2.24
CA LEU A 813 13.29 29.03 1.58
C LEU A 813 12.63 29.77 0.41
N PRO A 814 12.63 29.22 -0.82
CA PRO A 814 11.96 29.85 -1.97
C PRO A 814 10.42 29.82 -1.84
N LEU A 815 9.80 30.90 -2.28
CA LEU A 815 8.33 31.11 -2.29
C LEU A 815 7.89 31.61 -3.67
N VAL A 816 6.77 31.07 -4.16
CA VAL A 816 6.08 31.56 -5.35
C VAL A 816 4.72 32.10 -4.92
N GLY A 817 4.50 33.40 -5.08
CA GLY A 817 3.26 34.08 -4.76
C GLY A 817 2.28 34.03 -5.92
N LEU A 818 1.05 33.61 -5.65
CA LEU A 818 -0.04 33.58 -6.61
C LEU A 818 -1.07 34.68 -6.30
N GLU A 819 -1.65 35.26 -7.34
CA GLU A 819 -2.80 36.17 -7.24
C GLU A 819 -4.09 35.38 -6.95
N MET A 820 -4.09 34.68 -5.82
CA MET A 820 -5.21 33.93 -5.24
C MET A 820 -5.02 33.79 -3.73
N ASN A 821 -6.03 33.29 -3.03
CA ASN A 821 -5.90 32.97 -1.60
C ASN A 821 -6.23 31.49 -1.33
N ARG A 822 -5.76 30.99 -0.19
CA ARG A 822 -5.89 29.57 0.18
C ARG A 822 -7.33 29.05 0.26
N THR A 823 -8.32 29.93 0.46
CA THR A 823 -9.73 29.49 0.56
C THR A 823 -10.33 29.15 -0.79
N GLN A 824 -9.66 29.53 -1.89
CA GLN A 824 -10.08 29.28 -3.26
C GLN A 824 -9.58 27.95 -3.82
N CYS A 825 -8.84 27.16 -3.02
CA CYS A 825 -8.36 25.83 -3.41
C CYS A 825 -8.29 24.87 -2.21
N ARG A 826 -9.32 24.85 -1.36
CA ARG A 826 -9.32 24.01 -0.15
C ARG A 826 -10.71 23.59 0.26
N THR A 827 -10.82 22.44 0.94
CA THR A 827 -12.03 22.03 1.64
C THR A 827 -11.89 22.26 3.16
N THR A 828 -12.96 21.98 3.92
CA THR A 828 -12.97 22.12 5.39
C THR A 828 -12.00 21.13 6.06
N SER A 829 -11.75 19.99 5.46
CA SER A 829 -10.95 18.89 6.03
C SER A 829 -9.79 18.48 5.15
N ASP A 830 -9.83 18.80 3.84
CA ASP A 830 -8.88 18.26 2.89
C ASP A 830 -8.07 19.37 2.22
N ASP A 831 -6.75 19.19 2.19
CA ASP A 831 -5.85 19.98 1.35
C ASP A 831 -5.85 19.44 -0.08
N TYR A 832 -5.67 20.34 -1.05
CA TYR A 832 -5.40 19.95 -2.43
C TYR A 832 -3.97 19.43 -2.53
N LEU A 833 -3.78 18.26 -3.16
CA LEU A 833 -2.48 17.58 -3.18
C LEU A 833 -1.90 17.34 -4.56
N THR A 834 -2.72 17.30 -5.65
CA THR A 834 -2.17 17.04 -6.97
C THR A 834 -1.19 18.14 -7.41
N ASP A 835 -0.28 17.76 -8.27
CA ASP A 835 0.71 18.68 -8.81
C ASP A 835 0.04 19.76 -9.66
N PRO A 836 0.47 21.04 -9.54
CA PRO A 836 0.00 22.09 -10.43
C PRO A 836 0.64 21.96 -11.81
N ILE A 837 0.04 22.59 -12.79
CA ILE A 837 0.58 22.71 -14.15
C ILE A 837 1.04 24.15 -14.35
N LEU A 838 2.26 24.35 -14.88
CA LEU A 838 2.77 25.67 -15.20
C LEU A 838 2.54 25.98 -16.66
N VAL A 839 1.77 27.02 -16.94
CA VAL A 839 1.64 27.62 -18.27
C VAL A 839 2.67 28.75 -18.36
N LYS A 840 3.76 28.49 -19.07
CA LYS A 840 4.87 29.43 -19.19
C LYS A 840 4.52 30.61 -20.10
N ARG A 841 4.70 31.83 -19.58
CA ARG A 841 4.61 33.10 -20.33
C ARG A 841 5.99 33.77 -20.48
N THR A 842 6.95 33.34 -19.68
CA THR A 842 8.30 33.87 -19.61
C THR A 842 9.31 32.82 -20.11
N PRO A 843 10.51 33.22 -20.52
CA PRO A 843 11.58 32.28 -20.88
C PRO A 843 11.90 31.30 -19.72
N ALA A 844 12.40 30.10 -20.06
CA ALA A 844 12.90 29.17 -19.08
C ALA A 844 14.00 29.80 -18.23
N SER A 845 14.04 29.44 -16.94
CA SER A 845 15.04 29.93 -15.99
C SER A 845 15.57 28.77 -15.15
N GLU A 846 16.47 29.04 -14.22
CA GLU A 846 17.04 28.04 -13.31
C GLU A 846 15.92 27.27 -12.57
N PRO A 847 16.07 25.97 -12.38
CA PRO A 847 15.13 25.16 -11.59
C PRO A 847 14.95 25.70 -10.18
N VAL A 848 13.71 25.65 -9.68
CA VAL A 848 13.42 26.08 -8.30
C VAL A 848 12.46 25.11 -7.62
N GLU A 849 12.71 24.87 -6.32
CA GLU A 849 11.81 24.16 -5.44
C GLU A 849 11.22 25.13 -4.43
N ALA A 850 9.92 25.36 -4.47
CA ALA A 850 9.26 26.40 -3.69
C ALA A 850 7.93 25.96 -3.11
N PHE A 851 7.44 26.72 -2.11
CA PHE A 851 6.04 26.66 -1.68
C PHE A 851 5.20 27.69 -2.41
N LEU A 852 3.95 27.33 -2.75
CA LEU A 852 2.97 28.25 -3.31
C LEU A 852 2.24 29.00 -2.18
N VAL A 853 2.32 30.32 -2.19
CA VAL A 853 1.71 31.21 -1.18
C VAL A 853 0.68 32.14 -1.84
N GLY A 854 -0.28 32.61 -1.05
CA GLY A 854 -1.38 33.41 -1.55
C GLY A 854 -1.40 34.84 -1.02
N ALA A 855 -2.56 35.49 -1.17
CA ALA A 855 -2.76 36.94 -0.98
C ALA A 855 -3.13 37.37 0.44
N TYR A 856 -3.50 36.49 1.36
CA TYR A 856 -3.82 36.88 2.73
C TYR A 856 -2.56 37.27 3.50
N CYS A 857 -2.67 38.32 4.33
CA CYS A 857 -1.56 38.83 5.15
C CYS A 857 -1.33 37.97 6.41
N ILE A 858 -1.13 36.64 6.24
CA ILE A 858 -0.85 35.70 7.33
C ILE A 858 0.29 34.76 6.97
N GLU A 859 1.08 34.35 7.98
CA GLU A 859 2.26 33.50 7.76
C GLU A 859 1.95 32.13 7.12
N ASP A 860 0.77 31.57 7.41
CA ASP A 860 0.36 30.26 6.91
C ASP A 860 -0.57 30.35 5.70
N GLU A 861 -0.41 31.38 4.89
CA GLU A 861 -1.13 31.54 3.64
C GLU A 861 -0.52 30.67 2.56
N LEU A 862 -0.81 29.39 2.62
CA LEU A 862 -0.34 28.35 1.69
C LEU A 862 -1.45 27.93 0.74
N ILE A 863 -1.21 28.00 -0.56
CA ILE A 863 -2.08 27.40 -1.57
C ILE A 863 -1.92 25.88 -1.53
N LEU A 864 -0.68 25.41 -1.64
CA LEU A 864 -0.31 23.99 -1.45
C LEU A 864 0.67 23.89 -0.30
N ARG A 865 0.45 22.91 0.59
CA ARG A 865 1.34 22.69 1.73
C ARG A 865 2.52 21.78 1.42
N ARG A 866 2.61 21.25 0.19
CA ARG A 866 3.78 20.50 -0.31
C ARG A 866 4.73 21.41 -1.06
N ARG A 867 6.03 21.11 -1.02
CA ARG A 867 7.03 21.74 -1.86
C ARG A 867 6.84 21.32 -3.31
N ILE A 868 6.93 22.27 -4.23
CA ILE A 868 6.77 22.06 -5.68
C ILE A 868 8.08 22.37 -6.38
N ARG A 869 8.49 21.48 -7.28
CA ARG A 869 9.65 21.67 -8.16
C ARG A 869 9.19 22.19 -9.51
N PHE A 870 9.85 23.24 -9.96
CA PHE A 870 9.69 23.86 -11.27
C PHE A 870 10.99 23.64 -12.07
N PRO A 871 11.10 22.57 -12.88
CA PRO A 871 12.36 22.24 -13.57
C PRO A 871 12.83 23.31 -14.55
N GLN A 872 11.89 24.03 -15.20
CA GLN A 872 12.19 25.14 -16.12
C GLN A 872 12.14 26.52 -15.43
N GLY A 873 12.15 26.52 -14.10
CA GLY A 873 11.95 27.74 -13.32
C GLY A 873 10.51 28.28 -13.41
N VAL A 874 10.26 29.33 -12.64
CA VAL A 874 8.98 30.07 -12.63
C VAL A 874 9.26 31.55 -12.41
N SER A 875 8.47 32.43 -13.05
CA SER A 875 8.66 33.87 -13.00
C SER A 875 7.33 34.61 -12.85
N PRO A 876 7.33 35.84 -12.34
CA PRO A 876 6.14 36.71 -12.35
C PRO A 876 5.55 36.83 -13.76
N GLY A 877 4.24 36.71 -13.89
CA GLY A 877 3.52 36.70 -15.13
C GLY A 877 3.27 35.29 -15.74
N ASP A 878 3.98 34.23 -15.27
CA ASP A 878 3.58 32.85 -15.58
C ASP A 878 2.24 32.52 -14.92
N ILE A 879 1.57 31.48 -15.39
CA ILE A 879 0.27 31.06 -14.86
C ILE A 879 0.41 29.68 -14.24
N VAL A 880 -0.07 29.54 -13.01
CA VAL A 880 -0.19 28.25 -12.32
C VAL A 880 -1.63 27.77 -12.45
N ALA A 881 -1.82 26.61 -13.04
CA ALA A 881 -3.11 25.94 -13.15
C ALA A 881 -3.23 24.87 -12.08
N ILE A 882 -4.37 24.80 -11.40
CA ILE A 882 -4.73 23.77 -10.42
C ILE A 882 -5.81 22.90 -11.04
N PRO A 883 -5.45 21.71 -11.58
CA PRO A 883 -6.35 20.88 -12.37
C PRO A 883 -7.35 20.13 -11.50
N ASN A 884 -8.49 19.75 -12.10
CA ASN A 884 -9.52 18.92 -11.49
C ASN A 884 -10.04 19.42 -10.12
N ALA A 885 -10.16 20.74 -9.96
CA ALA A 885 -10.50 21.39 -8.70
C ALA A 885 -12.03 21.63 -8.50
N ALA A 886 -12.88 21.30 -9.49
CA ALA A 886 -14.32 21.61 -9.43
C ALA A 886 -15.05 21.00 -8.23
N GLY A 887 -14.64 19.80 -7.80
CA GLY A 887 -15.29 19.09 -6.72
C GLY A 887 -14.88 19.57 -5.33
N TYR A 888 -15.63 20.48 -4.72
CA TYR A 888 -15.45 21.10 -3.40
C TYR A 888 -14.32 22.14 -3.31
N PHE A 889 -13.16 21.95 -3.97
CA PHE A 889 -11.97 22.77 -3.75
C PHE A 889 -12.19 24.25 -4.12
N MET A 890 -12.93 24.55 -5.16
CA MET A 890 -13.15 25.92 -5.61
C MET A 890 -14.01 26.75 -4.65
N HIS A 891 -15.04 26.13 -4.02
CA HIS A 891 -16.13 26.93 -3.47
C HIS A 891 -16.47 26.71 -2.00
N ILE A 892 -16.08 25.56 -1.39
CA ILE A 892 -16.64 25.22 -0.07
C ILE A 892 -16.12 26.11 1.06
N LEU A 893 -14.89 26.62 0.93
CA LEU A 893 -14.29 27.56 1.89
C LEU A 893 -14.10 28.95 1.31
N GLU A 894 -14.43 29.17 0.05
CA GLU A 894 -14.20 30.45 -0.61
C GLU A 894 -14.78 31.63 0.20
N SER A 895 -13.93 32.62 0.46
CA SER A 895 -14.24 33.74 1.36
C SER A 895 -13.76 35.05 0.77
N ALA A 896 -14.62 36.07 0.87
CA ALA A 896 -14.26 37.47 0.57
C ALA A 896 -13.55 38.15 1.75
N SER A 897 -12.84 37.41 2.58
CA SER A 897 -12.01 37.97 3.67
C SER A 897 -11.00 38.96 3.07
N HIS A 898 -10.62 39.98 3.83
CA HIS A 898 -9.83 41.14 3.35
C HIS A 898 -10.51 41.90 2.20
N GLN A 899 -11.78 41.62 1.89
CA GLN A 899 -12.52 42.16 0.73
C GLN A 899 -11.86 41.86 -0.62
N ILE A 900 -11.01 40.78 -0.66
CA ILE A 900 -10.50 40.26 -1.91
C ILE A 900 -11.65 39.65 -2.69
N PRO A 901 -11.81 39.98 -4.01
CA PRO A 901 -12.88 39.44 -4.81
C PRO A 901 -12.89 37.92 -4.84
N LEU A 902 -14.08 37.33 -4.90
CA LEU A 902 -14.22 35.91 -5.18
C LEU A 902 -13.79 35.60 -6.62
N ALA A 903 -13.30 34.37 -6.84
CA ALA A 903 -12.96 33.92 -8.17
C ALA A 903 -14.20 33.89 -9.07
N LYS A 904 -14.07 34.36 -10.30
CA LYS A 904 -15.12 34.26 -11.31
C LYS A 904 -15.18 32.85 -11.92
N ASN A 905 -16.38 32.41 -12.21
CA ASN A 905 -16.65 31.10 -12.80
C ASN A 905 -16.94 31.29 -14.30
N VAL A 906 -16.11 30.70 -15.14
CA VAL A 906 -16.18 30.84 -16.59
C VAL A 906 -16.48 29.49 -17.22
N VAL A 907 -17.50 29.40 -18.06
CA VAL A 907 -17.88 28.17 -18.74
C VAL A 907 -17.12 28.05 -20.07
N TRP A 908 -16.34 26.98 -20.16
CA TRP A 908 -15.53 26.66 -21.35
C TRP A 908 -16.27 25.66 -22.27
N PRO A 909 -16.18 25.74 -23.62
CA PRO A 909 -15.34 26.66 -24.41
C PRO A 909 -15.97 28.01 -24.76
N ALA A 910 -17.17 28.31 -24.28
CA ALA A 910 -17.83 29.59 -24.61
C ALA A 910 -17.03 30.81 -24.06
N GLY A 911 -16.27 30.64 -22.98
CA GLY A 911 -15.49 31.71 -22.34
C GLY A 911 -16.40 32.78 -21.69
N GLU A 912 -17.61 32.42 -21.29
CA GLU A 912 -18.64 33.31 -20.70
C GLU A 912 -18.77 33.02 -19.19
N LEU A 913 -19.19 34.04 -18.43
CA LEU A 913 -19.46 33.88 -16.99
C LEU A 913 -20.62 32.92 -16.76
N ASP A 914 -20.47 32.03 -15.78
CA ASP A 914 -21.60 31.26 -15.25
C ASP A 914 -22.68 32.18 -14.68
N ALA A 915 -23.93 31.75 -14.74
CA ALA A 915 -25.09 32.52 -14.31
C ALA A 915 -24.99 32.95 -12.82
N ILE A 916 -24.26 32.23 -11.98
CA ILE A 916 -24.00 32.58 -10.57
C ILE A 916 -23.24 33.89 -10.43
N ASP A 917 -22.43 34.28 -11.40
CA ASP A 917 -21.61 35.50 -11.39
C ASP A 917 -22.24 36.64 -12.24
N GLN A 918 -23.37 36.39 -12.88
CA GLN A 918 -24.11 37.38 -13.69
C GLN A 918 -25.15 38.13 -12.85
N ALA A 919 -25.47 37.65 -11.61
CA ALA A 919 -26.54 38.18 -10.75
C ALA A 919 -26.10 39.36 -9.90
#